data_fd34b78313b7860ca5caf12cb9dc016d
#
_entry.id   fd34b78313b7860ca5caf12cb9dc016d
#
_cell.length_a   1.000
_cell.length_b   1.000
_cell.length_c   1.000
_cell.angle_alpha   90.00
_cell.angle_beta   90.00
_cell.angle_gamma   90.00
#
_symmetry.space_group_name_H-M   'P 1'
#
loop_
_entity.id
_entity.type
_entity.pdbx_description
1 polymer ?
#
loop_
_entity_poly.entity_id
_entity_poly.type
_entity_poly.pdbx_seq_one_letter_code
_entity_poly.pdbx_strand_id
1 'polypeptide(L)'
;MQYLSVALSLAAATPIGPQASARALRQLPDSLVLPARPDSLAHPDSLARLDSLARPDSTVSARRDSLDLLGKSSLERPAFSTAKDSIITDFSGGNRKIYYYGGATVNYQDMKLTADYIEYDMKTNTVYATGRKNIATGEMEGLPEMTQAGQSYKMDELRYNFDTRKARITNMITKENEGLLQGKDIKMMPDKSVNLTSGVYTVCDLEEPHYYLKLSLAKVITQPSQKTVFGPAWPVVAGVPVPLFLPFGFVPKKPQRATGLLMPTFGEEQARGFYIRDAGMYFVLGDYFDISITGSYFTLGSWSVDVNSRYKVNYKFNGTLSFSYSNDQAGEKGSSDFVQSKNFGLRWSHSQDSKAHPGTTFSASVNFSSPSNSRYNSRSVQEAQQNQISSSISYSHNWNGKMNLSVNALHNQNSRDSSYSITLPNITFSVTRFYPFKQKNRVGKEKFYEKISFGYNTSFQNRINFKVRDLQDYVMDANGNFVTDTDASGNVIRVKEFGDSLATKALQRMTNGMTHSFQIGLPNFTLFKYINVTPSVSYGQNWMFSKGSQTLVPEVDENGNPVLVTDREGNEVIAQRVETDPGTAFNGFGATHTYSGSFSMSTRIYGMFNFGKHRKVQAIRHVISPSVSVSLSPEKGTAFNGWRTLDAYYDKRGSYHAETMYNIYSLSGNHNTASPPSRGKSATMSLSIGNNLEAKVRDIRDTTGTGTKKVKILDQLNINTSYNFLADSLRMQNIGISASTNLLNKINISGNLNFDPYAINERGQRINKFQVTQNGLLARLTNASLSASVSFNGKGATDGNDGKRGGGDSNANSYQRIYYHPVTGEYIPGGYVYYMNTNAPWSINASYSFNYSKSYTYQSATKELITNNRFTQTINLSGNIKLTPRLSIQATSGFDIMAMKLTTTQFSASYDLHCFNIAVSWVPMGQWKSYSFRIAANASALADLLRFKKSDSYMDNMLK
;
A
#
# COMPACT_ATOMS: atom_id res chain seq x y z
N MET A 1 23.78 13.86 2.55
CA MET A 1 23.91 14.42 1.20
C MET A 1 24.72 13.55 0.25
N GLN A 2 25.83 12.96 0.68
CA GLN A 2 26.65 12.07 -0.17
C GLN A 2 25.89 10.90 -0.81
N TYR A 3 24.95 10.27 -0.10
CA TYR A 3 24.13 9.16 -0.66
C TYR A 3 23.14 9.60 -1.73
N LEU A 4 22.65 10.83 -1.66
CA LEU A 4 21.72 11.38 -2.65
C LEU A 4 22.46 11.77 -3.94
N SER A 5 23.71 12.23 -3.82
CA SER A 5 24.55 12.58 -4.95
C SER A 5 24.93 11.34 -5.79
N VAL A 6 25.17 10.20 -5.14
CA VAL A 6 25.45 8.93 -5.86
C VAL A 6 24.23 8.44 -6.62
N ALA A 7 23.04 8.51 -6.04
CA ALA A 7 21.82 8.10 -6.73
C ALA A 7 21.47 9.03 -7.92
N LEU A 8 21.73 10.34 -7.77
CA LEU A 8 21.49 11.34 -8.83
C LEU A 8 22.57 11.29 -9.92
N SER A 9 23.84 11.08 -9.56
CA SER A 9 24.93 10.94 -10.54
C SER A 9 24.82 9.62 -11.33
N LEU A 10 24.35 8.54 -10.71
CA LEU A 10 24.07 7.29 -11.39
C LEU A 10 22.88 7.38 -12.39
N ALA A 11 21.90 8.24 -12.12
CA ALA A 11 20.80 8.54 -13.05
C ALA A 11 21.22 9.43 -14.23
N ALA A 12 22.28 10.23 -14.06
CA ALA A 12 22.79 11.15 -15.09
C ALA A 12 23.83 10.53 -16.03
N ALA A 13 24.35 9.33 -15.72
CA ALA A 13 25.45 8.70 -16.44
C ALA A 13 25.02 7.79 -17.60
N THR A 14 23.79 7.88 -18.08
CA THR A 14 23.38 7.18 -19.33
C THR A 14 23.67 8.06 -20.54
N PRO A 15 24.53 7.66 -21.49
CA PRO A 15 24.72 8.41 -22.72
C PRO A 15 23.53 8.19 -23.64
N ILE A 16 22.67 9.18 -23.78
CA ILE A 16 21.73 9.29 -24.90
C ILE A 16 22.30 10.31 -25.87
N GLY A 17 22.92 9.84 -26.95
CA GLY A 17 23.04 10.59 -28.18
C GLY A 17 22.26 9.92 -29.27
N PRO A 18 21.97 10.55 -30.41
CA PRO A 18 22.45 11.80 -30.93
C PRO A 18 21.36 12.80 -31.35
N GLN A 19 21.83 14.00 -31.65
CA GLN A 19 21.18 15.18 -32.20
C GLN A 19 20.20 14.96 -33.34
N ALA A 20 19.04 15.63 -33.27
CA ALA A 20 18.31 16.07 -34.44
C ALA A 20 17.75 17.48 -34.19
N SER A 21 18.14 18.31 -35.11
CA SER A 21 18.00 19.72 -35.33
C SER A 21 16.64 20.38 -35.04
N ALA A 22 16.75 21.61 -34.57
CA ALA A 22 15.73 22.63 -34.51
C ALA A 22 15.16 22.97 -35.88
N ARG A 23 13.83 23.16 -35.96
CA ARG A 23 13.24 24.17 -36.85
C ARG A 23 11.83 24.59 -36.43
N ALA A 24 11.77 25.88 -36.11
CA ALA A 24 10.78 26.89 -36.53
C ALA A 24 9.33 26.82 -36.04
N LEU A 25 9.04 27.81 -35.23
CA LEU A 25 7.74 28.47 -35.07
C LEU A 25 7.07 28.84 -36.44
N ARG A 26 5.76 28.57 -36.54
CA ARG A 26 4.84 29.46 -37.27
C ARG A 26 3.39 29.30 -36.81
N GLN A 27 2.89 30.36 -36.22
CA GLN A 27 1.60 31.06 -36.36
C GLN A 27 0.35 30.31 -36.79
N LEU A 28 -0.69 30.58 -35.96
CA LEU A 28 -2.13 30.46 -36.20
C LEU A 28 -2.57 31.20 -37.50
N PRO A 29 -3.72 30.83 -38.07
CA PRO A 29 -4.85 31.73 -37.93
C PRO A 29 -6.21 31.05 -37.63
N ASP A 30 -7.08 31.93 -37.17
CA ASP A 30 -8.49 31.80 -36.86
C ASP A 30 -9.38 31.24 -37.97
N SER A 31 -10.51 30.77 -37.50
CA SER A 31 -11.87 31.01 -37.96
C SER A 31 -12.69 29.82 -38.49
N LEU A 32 -13.85 29.74 -37.86
CA LEU A 32 -15.19 29.57 -38.36
C LEU A 32 -15.78 28.15 -38.63
N VAL A 33 -16.99 28.03 -38.06
CA VAL A 33 -18.23 27.43 -38.61
C VAL A 33 -18.59 26.02 -38.11
N LEU A 34 -19.64 26.04 -37.30
CA LEU A 34 -20.64 24.97 -37.09
C LEU A 34 -21.33 24.56 -38.39
N PRO A 35 -21.78 23.33 -38.53
CA PRO A 35 -23.22 23.10 -38.55
C PRO A 35 -23.75 21.85 -37.79
N ALA A 36 -24.87 22.08 -37.08
CA ALA A 36 -26.19 21.44 -37.25
C ALA A 36 -26.29 19.88 -37.21
N ARG A 37 -27.26 19.50 -36.37
CA ARG A 37 -27.94 18.22 -36.18
C ARG A 37 -28.47 17.54 -37.47
N PRO A 38 -28.85 16.24 -37.39
CA PRO A 38 -30.24 15.89 -37.11
C PRO A 38 -30.46 14.62 -36.21
N ASP A 39 -31.49 14.71 -35.39
CA ASP A 39 -32.76 13.95 -35.28
C ASP A 39 -32.74 12.40 -35.35
N SER A 40 -33.29 11.72 -34.38
CA SER A 40 -34.70 11.22 -34.44
C SER A 40 -35.01 10.15 -33.38
N LEU A 41 -36.19 10.30 -32.85
CA LEU A 41 -37.30 9.32 -32.55
C LEU A 41 -37.18 8.49 -31.26
N ALA A 42 -38.18 8.30 -30.42
CA ALA A 42 -39.63 8.33 -30.58
C ALA A 42 -40.35 8.40 -29.21
N HIS A 43 -41.57 8.89 -29.25
CA HIS A 43 -42.69 8.87 -28.31
C HIS A 43 -43.14 7.45 -27.84
N PRO A 44 -44.27 7.23 -27.02
CA PRO A 44 -45.38 8.18 -26.80
C PRO A 44 -46.02 8.17 -25.36
N ASP A 45 -46.94 9.15 -25.22
CA ASP A 45 -48.36 9.19 -24.71
C ASP A 45 -48.55 9.19 -23.18
N SER A 46 -49.46 9.92 -22.60
CA SER A 46 -50.81 10.43 -23.09
C SER A 46 -51.44 11.41 -22.08
N LEU A 47 -52.14 12.41 -22.63
CA LEU A 47 -53.50 12.91 -22.25
C LEU A 47 -53.69 13.57 -20.87
N ALA A 48 -54.32 14.73 -20.71
CA ALA A 48 -55.42 15.35 -21.38
C ALA A 48 -55.49 16.90 -21.09
N ARG A 49 -55.76 17.65 -22.03
CA ARG A 49 -56.64 18.72 -22.38
C ARG A 49 -57.73 19.13 -21.36
N LEU A 50 -57.89 20.46 -21.24
CA LEU A 50 -59.10 21.27 -21.49
C LEU A 50 -58.73 22.73 -21.26
N ASP A 51 -58.57 23.55 -22.23
CA ASP A 51 -59.54 24.44 -22.98
C ASP A 51 -60.28 25.33 -22.02
N SER A 52 -60.20 26.61 -22.14
CA SER A 52 -60.33 27.68 -23.14
C SER A 52 -61.21 28.79 -22.63
N LEU A 53 -60.95 30.02 -23.09
CA LEU A 53 -61.79 31.12 -23.26
C LEU A 53 -62.26 31.99 -22.04
N ALA A 54 -62.00 33.25 -21.92
CA ALA A 54 -62.45 34.35 -22.69
C ALA A 54 -61.92 35.69 -22.09
N ARG A 55 -61.46 36.58 -22.89
CA ARG A 55 -61.58 38.02 -22.59
C ARG A 55 -63.06 38.45 -22.77
N PRO A 56 -63.56 39.38 -21.97
CA PRO A 56 -63.63 40.71 -22.56
C PRO A 56 -63.29 41.86 -21.60
N ASP A 57 -62.97 42.94 -22.23
CA ASP A 57 -62.84 44.32 -21.76
C ASP A 57 -64.01 44.83 -20.95
N SER A 58 -63.68 45.83 -20.21
CA SER A 58 -64.28 47.08 -19.89
C SER A 58 -64.65 47.31 -18.42
N THR A 59 -64.04 48.37 -17.91
CA THR A 59 -64.61 49.39 -17.01
C THR A 59 -65.09 48.94 -15.64
N VAL A 60 -64.24 49.17 -14.67
CA VAL A 60 -64.63 49.91 -13.45
C VAL A 60 -63.43 50.67 -12.89
N SER A 61 -63.23 51.87 -13.31
CA SER A 61 -62.51 52.90 -12.58
C SER A 61 -63.45 53.44 -11.47
N ALA A 62 -63.44 52.77 -10.33
CA ALA A 62 -63.96 53.35 -9.08
C ALA A 62 -63.68 52.36 -7.93
N ARG A 63 -62.41 52.21 -7.49
CA ARG A 63 -62.04 51.75 -6.16
C ARG A 63 -60.57 51.88 -5.92
N ARG A 64 -59.90 52.91 -6.39
CA ARG A 64 -58.50 53.21 -6.07
C ARG A 64 -58.32 54.13 -4.86
N ASP A 65 -59.39 54.73 -4.31
CA ASP A 65 -59.22 55.71 -3.26
C ASP A 65 -59.39 55.18 -1.82
N SER A 66 -59.64 53.88 -1.62
CA SER A 66 -59.71 53.27 -0.29
C SER A 66 -58.53 52.41 0.14
N LEU A 67 -57.49 52.21 -0.74
CA LEU A 67 -56.31 51.48 -0.40
C LEU A 67 -55.08 52.38 -0.06
N ASP A 68 -55.19 53.71 -0.31
CA ASP A 68 -54.14 54.67 0.05
C ASP A 68 -54.17 55.09 1.54
N LEU A 69 -55.13 54.58 2.31
CA LEU A 69 -55.18 54.78 3.78
C LEU A 69 -54.45 53.65 4.59
N LEU A 70 -54.09 52.55 3.97
CA LEU A 70 -53.17 51.58 4.53
C LEU A 70 -51.76 52.05 4.13
N GLY A 71 -51.09 52.74 5.08
CA GLY A 71 -49.68 53.15 4.84
C GLY A 71 -48.88 52.07 4.15
N LYS A 72 -48.05 52.50 3.22
CA LYS A 72 -47.14 51.61 2.47
C LYS A 72 -46.48 50.64 3.41
N SER A 73 -46.80 49.35 3.31
CA SER A 73 -46.09 48.30 4.03
C SER A 73 -44.60 48.43 3.72
N SER A 74 -43.77 48.59 4.69
CA SER A 74 -42.32 48.66 4.57
C SER A 74 -41.69 47.32 4.22
N LEU A 75 -42.51 46.25 4.16
CA LEU A 75 -42.07 44.95 3.74
C LEU A 75 -42.05 44.85 2.21
N GLU A 76 -40.92 44.53 1.61
CA GLU A 76 -40.72 44.39 0.18
C GLU A 76 -41.59 43.27 -0.45
N ARG A 77 -42.00 42.29 0.33
CA ARG A 77 -42.86 41.15 -0.08
C ARG A 77 -43.86 40.81 1.06
N PRO A 78 -44.98 40.15 0.76
CA PRO A 78 -45.93 39.73 1.78
C PRO A 78 -45.27 38.67 2.71
N ALA A 79 -45.53 38.82 4.00
CA ALA A 79 -45.21 37.81 5.01
C ALA A 79 -46.45 36.92 5.24
N PHE A 80 -46.23 35.61 5.27
CA PHE A 80 -47.28 34.63 5.56
C PHE A 80 -47.12 34.17 7.01
N SER A 81 -48.14 34.30 7.79
CA SER A 81 -48.14 33.93 9.20
C SER A 81 -49.30 32.98 9.53
N THR A 82 -49.04 32.05 10.46
CA THR A 82 -50.05 31.15 11.02
C THR A 82 -49.81 31.03 12.53
N ALA A 83 -50.90 30.85 13.32
CA ALA A 83 -50.77 30.51 14.72
C ALA A 83 -51.86 29.46 15.06
N LYS A 84 -51.58 28.57 16.02
CA LYS A 84 -52.53 27.51 16.41
C LYS A 84 -53.60 28.00 17.34
N ASP A 85 -53.26 28.90 18.33
CA ASP A 85 -54.17 29.33 19.37
C ASP A 85 -54.93 30.57 18.91
N SER A 86 -54.26 31.73 18.74
CA SER A 86 -54.91 32.97 18.36
C SER A 86 -53.97 33.94 17.65
N ILE A 87 -54.55 34.82 16.82
CA ILE A 87 -53.88 35.98 16.26
C ILE A 87 -54.69 37.21 16.71
N ILE A 88 -54.06 38.07 17.50
CA ILE A 88 -54.69 39.30 18.03
C ILE A 88 -54.03 40.49 17.37
N THR A 89 -54.85 41.34 16.76
CA THR A 89 -54.38 42.62 16.22
C THR A 89 -54.87 43.80 17.10
N ASP A 90 -53.92 44.58 17.61
CA ASP A 90 -54.20 45.75 18.42
C ASP A 90 -53.88 47.05 17.67
N PHE A 91 -54.92 47.78 17.35
CA PHE A 91 -54.83 49.10 16.75
C PHE A 91 -55.36 50.23 17.70
N SER A 92 -55.61 49.94 18.97
CA SER A 92 -56.13 50.90 19.98
C SER A 92 -55.04 51.88 20.41
N GLY A 93 -55.44 53.14 20.71
CA GLY A 93 -54.50 54.10 21.27
C GLY A 93 -53.31 54.51 20.43
N GLY A 94 -53.33 54.23 19.08
CA GLY A 94 -52.20 54.47 18.18
C GLY A 94 -51.18 53.32 18.13
N ASN A 95 -51.47 52.18 18.76
CA ASN A 95 -50.72 50.93 18.61
C ASN A 95 -50.97 50.36 17.21
N ARG A 96 -49.97 49.66 16.70
CA ARG A 96 -50.09 48.88 15.44
C ARG A 96 -49.30 47.57 15.64
N LYS A 97 -49.86 46.65 16.47
CA LYS A 97 -49.21 45.42 16.85
C LYS A 97 -50.05 44.21 16.53
N ILE A 98 -49.40 43.14 16.10
CA ILE A 98 -50.01 41.83 15.89
C ILE A 98 -49.33 40.84 16.83
N TYR A 99 -50.13 40.11 17.57
CA TYR A 99 -49.68 39.08 18.50
C TYR A 99 -50.12 37.71 18.00
N TYR A 100 -49.19 36.78 17.94
CA TYR A 100 -49.45 35.40 17.54
C TYR A 100 -49.14 34.47 18.70
N TYR A 101 -50.08 33.61 19.02
CA TYR A 101 -50.00 32.68 20.16
C TYR A 101 -50.14 31.22 19.69
N GLY A 102 -49.35 30.33 20.34
CA GLY A 102 -49.41 28.87 20.15
C GLY A 102 -48.77 28.40 18.87
N GLY A 103 -47.51 28.02 18.91
CA GLY A 103 -46.76 27.48 17.79
C GLY A 103 -46.85 28.31 16.51
N ALA A 104 -46.72 29.61 16.65
CA ALA A 104 -46.83 30.60 15.57
C ALA A 104 -45.69 30.41 14.54
N THR A 105 -45.98 30.55 13.26
CA THR A 105 -45.00 30.47 12.18
C THR A 105 -45.13 31.72 11.32
N VAL A 106 -44.03 32.41 11.08
CA VAL A 106 -43.92 33.54 10.15
C VAL A 106 -42.91 33.21 9.06
N ASN A 107 -43.36 33.25 7.82
CA ASN A 107 -42.53 33.04 6.64
C ASN A 107 -42.36 34.36 5.87
N TYR A 108 -41.13 34.79 5.70
CA TYR A 108 -40.78 36.01 4.97
C TYR A 108 -39.54 35.78 4.11
N GLN A 109 -39.68 35.85 2.80
CA GLN A 109 -38.61 35.56 1.84
C GLN A 109 -37.96 34.19 2.08
N ASP A 110 -36.65 34.16 2.41
CA ASP A 110 -35.84 32.95 2.75
C ASP A 110 -35.83 32.66 4.25
N MET A 111 -36.59 33.41 5.08
CA MET A 111 -36.65 33.28 6.52
C MET A 111 -37.95 32.60 6.96
N LYS A 112 -37.85 31.57 7.77
CA LYS A 112 -38.96 30.97 8.51
C LYS A 112 -38.70 31.11 9.99
N LEU A 113 -39.59 31.75 10.75
CA LEU A 113 -39.54 31.89 12.19
C LEU A 113 -40.71 31.12 12.80
N THR A 114 -40.44 30.28 13.77
CA THR A 114 -41.45 29.53 14.52
C THR A 114 -41.21 29.78 16.04
N ALA A 115 -42.25 30.13 16.79
CA ALA A 115 -42.21 30.30 18.26
C ALA A 115 -43.59 30.17 18.85
N ASP A 116 -43.70 30.00 20.18
CA ASP A 116 -44.97 29.96 20.85
C ASP A 116 -45.61 31.35 21.02
N TYR A 117 -44.78 32.39 21.09
CA TYR A 117 -45.19 33.76 21.11
C TYR A 117 -44.39 34.58 20.12
N ILE A 118 -45.09 35.26 19.19
CA ILE A 118 -44.51 36.21 18.27
C ILE A 118 -45.31 37.52 18.31
N GLU A 119 -44.63 38.63 18.51
CA GLU A 119 -45.17 39.99 18.45
C GLU A 119 -44.59 40.74 17.27
N TYR A 120 -45.43 41.30 16.40
CA TYR A 120 -44.99 42.16 15.29
C TYR A 120 -45.48 43.57 15.51
N ASP A 121 -44.56 44.50 15.72
CA ASP A 121 -44.83 45.94 15.80
C ASP A 121 -44.71 46.59 14.41
N MET A 122 -45.83 46.95 13.83
CA MET A 122 -45.87 47.50 12.49
C MET A 122 -45.38 48.94 12.42
N LYS A 123 -45.27 49.65 13.58
CA LYS A 123 -44.77 51.02 13.66
C LYS A 123 -43.25 51.08 13.58
N THR A 124 -42.63 50.17 14.25
CA THR A 124 -41.16 50.05 14.31
C THR A 124 -40.60 48.94 13.37
N ASN A 125 -41.49 48.25 12.66
CA ASN A 125 -41.14 47.07 11.81
C ASN A 125 -40.28 46.03 12.54
N THR A 126 -40.60 45.76 13.79
CA THR A 126 -39.82 44.88 14.65
C THR A 126 -40.64 43.65 15.05
N VAL A 127 -40.05 42.47 14.84
CA VAL A 127 -40.60 41.22 15.34
C VAL A 127 -39.84 40.87 16.63
N TYR A 128 -40.62 40.54 17.67
CA TYR A 128 -40.13 39.91 18.92
C TYR A 128 -40.73 38.53 18.99
N ALA A 129 -39.86 37.53 19.29
CA ALA A 129 -40.27 36.13 19.48
C ALA A 129 -39.65 35.55 20.72
N THR A 130 -40.42 34.77 21.46
CA THR A 130 -39.99 34.08 22.68
C THR A 130 -40.84 32.81 22.88
N GLY A 131 -40.38 31.92 23.76
CA GLY A 131 -41.15 30.78 24.24
C GLY A 131 -42.20 31.17 25.26
N ARG A 132 -42.99 30.23 25.70
CA ARG A 132 -44.00 30.36 26.76
C ARG A 132 -43.59 29.56 27.98
N LYS A 133 -43.69 30.15 29.14
CA LYS A 133 -43.38 29.46 30.38
C LYS A 133 -44.50 28.48 30.71
N ASN A 134 -44.17 27.19 30.79
CA ASN A 134 -45.11 26.17 31.26
C ASN A 134 -45.30 26.35 32.79
N ILE A 135 -46.56 26.56 33.20
CA ILE A 135 -46.90 26.80 34.60
C ILE A 135 -46.68 25.55 35.45
N ALA A 136 -46.79 24.36 34.90
CA ALA A 136 -46.64 23.10 35.63
C ALA A 136 -45.20 22.71 35.87
N THR A 137 -44.32 22.92 34.86
CA THR A 137 -42.92 22.50 34.93
C THR A 137 -41.95 23.65 35.25
N GLY A 138 -42.39 24.91 35.04
CA GLY A 138 -41.54 26.11 35.16
C GLY A 138 -40.57 26.32 34.00
N GLU A 139 -40.53 25.42 33.05
CA GLU A 139 -39.64 25.46 31.88
C GLU A 139 -40.24 26.29 30.72
N MET A 140 -39.39 26.85 29.88
CA MET A 140 -39.79 27.55 28.67
C MET A 140 -40.05 26.56 27.52
N GLU A 141 -41.22 26.52 26.96
CA GLU A 141 -41.64 25.69 25.85
C GLU A 141 -41.85 26.53 24.59
N GLY A 142 -41.74 25.91 23.42
CA GLY A 142 -41.96 26.58 22.13
C GLY A 142 -40.97 27.69 21.84
N LEU A 143 -39.70 27.54 22.23
CA LEU A 143 -38.63 28.52 21.98
C LEU A 143 -38.50 28.85 20.50
N PRO A 144 -38.12 30.09 20.19
CA PRO A 144 -37.95 30.53 18.81
C PRO A 144 -36.93 29.71 18.05
N GLU A 145 -37.33 29.26 16.87
CA GLU A 145 -36.48 28.65 15.86
C GLU A 145 -36.59 29.43 14.55
N MET A 146 -35.45 29.99 14.13
CA MET A 146 -35.35 30.71 12.87
C MET A 146 -34.53 29.89 11.86
N THR A 147 -35.11 29.64 10.70
CA THR A 147 -34.39 29.02 9.57
C THR A 147 -34.17 30.09 8.51
N GLN A 148 -32.89 30.29 8.11
CA GLN A 148 -32.52 31.22 7.07
C GLN A 148 -31.36 30.69 6.24
N ALA A 149 -31.44 30.77 4.94
CA ALA A 149 -30.41 30.29 4.01
C ALA A 149 -29.96 28.81 4.28
N GLY A 150 -30.91 27.97 4.71
CA GLY A 150 -30.67 26.53 5.01
C GLY A 150 -29.96 26.25 6.34
N GLN A 151 -29.82 27.27 7.19
CA GLN A 151 -29.37 27.11 8.57
C GLN A 151 -30.49 27.31 9.58
N SER A 152 -30.54 26.53 10.63
CA SER A 152 -31.47 26.66 11.74
C SER A 152 -30.75 27.22 12.96
N TYR A 153 -31.41 28.20 13.59
CA TYR A 153 -30.94 28.88 14.79
C TYR A 153 -32.02 28.70 15.86
N LYS A 154 -31.73 28.03 16.94
CA LYS A 154 -32.58 27.92 18.12
C LYS A 154 -32.13 28.95 19.14
N MET A 155 -33.05 29.63 19.78
CA MET A 155 -32.76 30.77 20.67
C MET A 155 -33.83 30.94 21.77
N ASP A 156 -33.49 31.66 22.82
CA ASP A 156 -34.48 31.99 23.89
C ASP A 156 -35.33 33.18 23.49
N GLU A 157 -34.70 34.21 22.88
CA GLU A 157 -35.39 35.42 22.44
C GLU A 157 -34.81 35.93 21.17
N LEU A 158 -35.66 36.43 20.28
CA LEU A 158 -35.34 37.12 19.05
C LEU A 158 -36.00 38.48 18.99
N ARG A 159 -35.23 39.51 18.65
CA ARG A 159 -35.76 40.82 18.14
C ARG A 159 -35.17 41.12 16.81
N TYR A 160 -35.98 41.12 15.78
CA TYR A 160 -35.56 41.38 14.40
C TYR A 160 -36.26 42.60 13.83
N ASN A 161 -35.48 43.54 13.31
CA ASN A 161 -36.02 44.75 12.67
C ASN A 161 -35.87 44.63 11.16
N PHE A 162 -37.00 44.73 10.46
CA PHE A 162 -37.04 44.54 8.99
C PHE A 162 -36.42 45.72 8.22
N ASP A 163 -36.48 46.92 8.72
CA ASP A 163 -35.93 48.12 8.06
C ASP A 163 -34.41 48.13 8.13
N THR A 164 -33.83 47.81 9.27
CA THR A 164 -32.39 47.79 9.44
C THR A 164 -31.76 46.42 9.11
N ARG A 165 -32.61 45.40 8.94
CA ARG A 165 -32.21 43.99 8.76
C ARG A 165 -31.23 43.48 9.82
N LYS A 166 -31.37 44.04 11.05
CA LYS A 166 -30.58 43.64 12.22
C LYS A 166 -31.42 42.81 13.17
N ALA A 167 -30.77 41.79 13.79
CA ALA A 167 -31.40 41.11 14.90
C ALA A 167 -30.52 41.17 16.14
N ARG A 168 -31.17 41.14 17.36
CA ARG A 168 -30.57 40.81 18.61
C ARG A 168 -31.16 39.48 19.09
N ILE A 169 -30.31 38.58 19.49
CA ILE A 169 -30.65 37.20 19.83
C ILE A 169 -30.01 36.88 21.17
N THR A 170 -30.75 36.21 22.06
CA THR A 170 -30.27 35.74 23.36
C THR A 170 -30.16 34.22 23.32
N ASN A 171 -29.03 33.66 23.79
CA ASN A 171 -28.76 32.23 23.96
C ASN A 171 -28.98 31.40 22.68
N MET A 172 -28.30 31.76 21.59
CA MET A 172 -28.44 31.04 20.33
C MET A 172 -27.62 29.77 20.32
N ILE A 173 -28.21 28.70 19.79
CA ILE A 173 -27.53 27.46 19.43
C ILE A 173 -27.73 27.23 17.94
N THR A 174 -26.64 27.05 17.22
CA THR A 174 -26.66 26.70 15.78
C THR A 174 -25.67 25.61 15.47
N LYS A 175 -26.01 24.77 14.50
CA LYS A 175 -25.10 23.75 13.99
C LYS A 175 -24.14 24.38 12.99
N GLU A 176 -22.85 24.38 13.32
CA GLU A 176 -21.79 24.87 12.47
C GLU A 176 -20.84 23.74 12.13
N ASN A 177 -20.84 23.26 10.86
CA ASN A 177 -20.12 22.08 10.39
C ASN A 177 -20.48 20.79 11.16
N GLU A 178 -19.51 20.16 11.78
CA GLU A 178 -19.67 18.96 12.62
C GLU A 178 -19.99 19.30 14.08
N GLY A 179 -19.97 20.58 14.46
CA GLY A 179 -20.13 21.04 15.84
C GLY A 179 -21.33 21.95 16.06
N LEU A 180 -21.52 22.28 17.32
CA LEU A 180 -22.51 23.22 17.83
C LEU A 180 -21.80 24.51 18.23
N LEU A 181 -22.28 25.63 17.74
CA LEU A 181 -21.87 26.96 18.16
C LEU A 181 -22.98 27.55 19.01
N GLN A 182 -22.63 27.87 20.27
CA GLN A 182 -23.51 28.53 21.23
C GLN A 182 -22.99 29.95 21.50
N GLY A 183 -23.88 30.89 21.67
CA GLY A 183 -23.53 32.25 22.03
C GLY A 183 -24.56 32.84 23.00
N LYS A 184 -24.12 33.68 23.90
CA LYS A 184 -25.01 34.31 24.89
C LYS A 184 -25.68 35.58 24.36
N ASP A 185 -24.91 36.53 23.84
CA ASP A 185 -25.38 37.76 23.25
C ASP A 185 -24.98 37.83 21.79
N ILE A 186 -25.95 37.88 20.89
CA ILE A 186 -25.71 37.75 19.47
C ILE A 186 -26.38 38.93 18.73
N LYS A 187 -25.66 39.43 17.75
CA LYS A 187 -26.14 40.47 16.85
C LYS A 187 -26.00 40.00 15.41
N MET A 188 -27.12 39.84 14.71
CA MET A 188 -27.15 39.63 13.26
C MET A 188 -27.06 40.95 12.53
N MET A 189 -26.28 41.02 11.50
CA MET A 189 -25.99 42.17 10.68
C MET A 189 -26.77 42.12 9.34
N PRO A 190 -26.93 43.26 8.62
CA PRO A 190 -27.63 43.29 7.32
C PRO A 190 -27.01 42.38 6.26
N ASP A 191 -25.71 42.13 6.32
CA ASP A 191 -24.97 41.18 5.47
C ASP A 191 -25.19 39.70 5.84
N LYS A 192 -26.17 39.45 6.76
CA LYS A 192 -26.45 38.12 7.31
C LYS A 192 -25.28 37.51 8.12
N SER A 193 -24.23 38.29 8.42
CA SER A 193 -23.19 37.84 9.35
C SER A 193 -23.71 37.91 10.79
N VAL A 194 -23.25 36.99 11.61
CA VAL A 194 -23.65 36.85 13.02
C VAL A 194 -22.44 37.11 13.90
N ASN A 195 -22.48 38.16 14.70
CA ASN A 195 -21.46 38.45 15.71
C ASN A 195 -21.94 37.93 17.06
N LEU A 196 -21.09 37.25 17.80
CA LEU A 196 -21.40 36.70 19.12
C LEU A 196 -20.27 36.97 20.09
N THR A 197 -20.68 37.13 21.37
CA THR A 197 -19.79 37.23 22.50
C THR A 197 -19.99 36.03 23.43
N SER A 198 -18.95 35.70 24.22
CA SER A 198 -18.98 34.57 25.14
C SER A 198 -19.47 33.29 24.48
N GLY A 199 -18.85 32.95 23.32
CA GLY A 199 -19.22 31.80 22.52
C GLY A 199 -18.62 30.50 23.04
N VAL A 200 -19.27 29.38 22.74
CA VAL A 200 -18.84 28.03 23.01
C VAL A 200 -18.96 27.25 21.71
N TYR A 201 -17.85 26.67 21.25
CA TYR A 201 -17.87 25.75 20.12
C TYR A 201 -17.52 24.35 20.58
N THR A 202 -18.40 23.38 20.36
CA THR A 202 -18.21 21.98 20.72
C THR A 202 -18.80 21.05 19.66
N VAL A 203 -18.31 19.82 19.59
CA VAL A 203 -18.97 18.74 18.81
C VAL A 203 -19.70 17.75 19.72
N CYS A 204 -19.68 18.00 21.01
CA CYS A 204 -20.43 17.23 21.98
C CYS A 204 -21.88 17.70 21.98
N ASP A 205 -22.82 16.78 21.81
CA ASP A 205 -24.27 17.07 21.77
C ASP A 205 -24.97 16.97 23.15
N LEU A 206 -24.17 16.88 24.22
CA LEU A 206 -24.69 16.92 25.60
C LEU A 206 -24.95 18.36 26.03
N GLU A 207 -25.89 18.56 26.92
CA GLU A 207 -26.16 19.85 27.54
C GLU A 207 -24.94 20.46 28.23
N GLU A 208 -24.18 19.60 28.95
CA GLU A 208 -22.85 19.92 29.47
C GLU A 208 -21.80 19.19 28.65
N PRO A 209 -21.16 19.89 27.70
CA PRO A 209 -20.21 19.22 26.82
C PRO A 209 -18.94 18.83 27.58
N HIS A 210 -18.43 17.61 27.32
CA HIS A 210 -17.18 17.12 27.89
C HIS A 210 -15.97 18.00 27.55
N TYR A 211 -16.02 18.68 26.45
CA TYR A 211 -15.02 19.66 26.03
C TYR A 211 -15.61 20.68 25.09
N TYR A 212 -15.07 21.87 25.14
CA TYR A 212 -15.46 22.97 24.28
C TYR A 212 -14.32 23.97 24.11
N LEU A 213 -14.35 24.68 23.00
CA LEU A 213 -13.52 25.85 22.77
C LEU A 213 -14.32 27.07 23.23
N LYS A 214 -13.87 27.73 24.31
CA LYS A 214 -14.44 28.96 24.81
C LYS A 214 -13.93 30.13 23.98
N LEU A 215 -14.83 30.86 23.35
CA LEU A 215 -14.56 31.97 22.44
C LEU A 215 -14.91 33.28 23.10
N SER A 216 -13.97 34.23 23.16
CA SER A 216 -14.30 35.60 23.67
C SER A 216 -15.24 36.32 22.71
N LEU A 217 -14.87 36.28 21.42
CA LEU A 217 -15.60 36.92 20.32
C LEU A 217 -15.60 35.96 19.12
N ALA A 218 -16.73 35.89 18.41
CA ALA A 218 -16.74 35.20 17.13
C ALA A 218 -17.67 35.90 16.13
N LYS A 219 -17.37 35.72 14.85
CA LYS A 219 -18.18 36.19 13.73
C LYS A 219 -18.40 35.06 12.74
N VAL A 220 -19.66 34.69 12.55
CA VAL A 220 -20.08 33.75 11.49
C VAL A 220 -20.34 34.55 10.23
N ILE A 221 -19.59 34.33 9.20
CA ILE A 221 -19.72 34.94 7.87
C ILE A 221 -20.41 33.92 6.98
N THR A 222 -21.53 34.30 6.38
CA THR A 222 -22.36 33.40 5.56
C THR A 222 -22.09 33.52 4.05
N GLN A 223 -21.56 34.65 3.58
CA GLN A 223 -21.27 34.92 2.17
C GLN A 223 -19.91 35.61 2.01
N PRO A 224 -19.11 35.35 0.94
CA PRO A 224 -19.38 34.45 -0.20
C PRO A 224 -19.12 32.96 0.14
N SER A 225 -18.38 32.67 1.20
CA SER A 225 -18.18 31.33 1.74
C SER A 225 -18.43 31.33 3.24
N GLN A 226 -19.21 30.38 3.74
CA GLN A 226 -19.50 30.32 5.15
C GLN A 226 -18.23 29.93 5.93
N LYS A 227 -17.89 30.74 6.92
CA LYS A 227 -16.77 30.52 7.84
C LYS A 227 -17.04 31.22 9.18
N THR A 228 -16.60 30.61 10.24
CA THR A 228 -16.63 31.23 11.58
C THR A 228 -15.23 31.71 11.94
N VAL A 229 -15.06 33.01 12.09
CA VAL A 229 -13.81 33.62 12.54
C VAL A 229 -13.97 33.93 14.02
N PHE A 230 -12.96 33.60 14.83
CA PHE A 230 -12.98 33.87 16.26
C PHE A 230 -11.70 34.56 16.71
N GLY A 231 -11.88 35.39 17.77
CA GLY A 231 -10.80 36.05 18.49
C GLY A 231 -10.19 35.15 19.55
N PRO A 232 -9.74 35.70 20.72
CA PRO A 232 -9.11 34.89 21.75
C PRO A 232 -9.98 33.71 22.18
N ALA A 233 -9.37 32.52 22.19
CA ALA A 233 -10.04 31.30 22.54
C ALA A 233 -9.14 30.36 23.33
N TRP A 234 -9.74 29.52 24.18
CA TRP A 234 -9.05 28.49 24.96
C TRP A 234 -9.91 27.25 25.10
N PRO A 235 -9.30 26.06 24.94
CA PRO A 235 -10.00 24.81 25.18
C PRO A 235 -10.30 24.60 26.65
N VAL A 236 -11.46 24.04 26.90
CA VAL A 236 -11.93 23.64 28.24
C VAL A 236 -12.28 22.15 28.16
N VAL A 237 -11.77 21.34 29.08
CA VAL A 237 -12.05 19.91 29.15
C VAL A 237 -12.58 19.58 30.55
N ALA A 238 -13.74 18.96 30.63
CA ALA A 238 -14.44 18.68 31.88
C ALA A 238 -14.54 19.90 32.80
N GLY A 239 -14.83 21.08 32.23
CA GLY A 239 -14.94 22.33 32.97
C GLY A 239 -13.60 23.01 33.31
N VAL A 240 -12.46 22.35 33.12
CA VAL A 240 -11.13 22.87 33.42
C VAL A 240 -10.48 23.47 32.18
N PRO A 241 -10.09 24.78 32.20
CA PRO A 241 -9.39 25.37 31.08
C PRO A 241 -8.00 24.74 30.90
N VAL A 242 -7.70 24.32 29.69
CA VAL A 242 -6.38 23.81 29.30
C VAL A 242 -5.43 25.01 29.10
N PRO A 243 -4.16 24.96 29.55
CA PRO A 243 -3.22 26.09 29.45
C PRO A 243 -2.71 26.26 28.00
N LEU A 244 -3.62 26.31 27.04
CA LEU A 244 -3.39 26.56 25.64
C LEU A 244 -4.27 27.74 25.20
N PHE A 245 -3.62 28.77 24.65
CA PHE A 245 -4.25 29.98 24.21
C PHE A 245 -4.14 30.14 22.71
N LEU A 246 -5.29 30.37 22.05
CA LEU A 246 -5.36 30.67 20.62
C LEU A 246 -5.73 32.16 20.46
N PRO A 247 -4.83 33.04 19.97
CA PRO A 247 -5.14 34.47 19.86
C PRO A 247 -6.25 34.74 18.85
N PHE A 248 -6.34 33.93 17.77
CA PHE A 248 -7.40 34.00 16.76
C PHE A 248 -7.42 32.68 15.96
N GLY A 249 -8.52 32.45 15.26
CA GLY A 249 -8.67 31.30 14.35
C GLY A 249 -9.91 31.40 13.48
N PHE A 250 -10.10 30.41 12.62
CA PHE A 250 -11.31 30.29 11.81
C PHE A 250 -11.65 28.82 11.53
N VAL A 251 -12.97 28.56 11.43
CA VAL A 251 -13.52 27.26 11.07
C VAL A 251 -14.29 27.42 9.76
N PRO A 252 -13.87 26.81 8.66
CA PRO A 252 -14.60 26.85 7.36
C PRO A 252 -15.80 25.88 7.39
N LYS A 253 -16.88 26.19 6.66
CA LYS A 253 -18.12 25.37 6.63
C LYS A 253 -17.96 23.95 6.09
N LYS A 254 -17.03 23.73 5.19
CA LYS A 254 -16.67 22.38 4.71
C LYS A 254 -15.20 22.14 5.02
N PRO A 255 -14.80 20.90 5.29
CA PRO A 255 -13.39 20.55 5.35
C PRO A 255 -12.79 20.72 3.93
N GLN A 256 -12.67 21.96 3.47
CA GLN A 256 -11.86 22.30 2.32
C GLN A 256 -10.41 22.23 2.75
N ARG A 257 -9.56 21.72 1.89
CA ARG A 257 -8.12 21.85 2.08
C ARG A 257 -7.78 23.33 2.22
N ALA A 258 -7.33 23.73 3.37
CA ALA A 258 -6.96 25.13 3.64
C ALA A 258 -5.51 25.18 4.12
N THR A 259 -4.77 26.17 3.67
CA THR A 259 -3.43 26.47 4.20
C THR A 259 -3.56 26.86 5.67
N GLY A 260 -2.72 26.28 6.54
CA GLY A 260 -2.79 26.52 7.96
C GLY A 260 -1.68 25.86 8.76
N LEU A 261 -1.65 26.17 10.04
CA LEU A 261 -0.70 25.64 11.01
C LEU A 261 -1.04 24.19 11.36
N LEU A 262 -0.03 23.33 11.43
CA LEU A 262 -0.14 21.98 11.96
C LEU A 262 0.30 21.99 13.41
N MET A 263 -0.61 21.54 14.28
CA MET A 263 -0.37 21.54 15.73
C MET A 263 0.61 20.44 16.12
N PRO A 264 1.61 20.76 16.96
CA PRO A 264 2.59 19.80 17.42
C PRO A 264 2.00 18.76 18.39
N THR A 265 2.70 17.63 18.50
CA THR A 265 2.51 16.66 19.57
C THR A 265 3.63 16.77 20.57
N PHE A 266 3.28 16.71 21.86
CA PHE A 266 4.22 16.79 22.97
C PHE A 266 4.36 15.41 23.61
N GLY A 267 5.54 15.11 24.13
CA GLY A 267 5.79 13.87 24.86
C GLY A 267 7.22 13.78 25.36
N GLU A 268 7.58 12.60 25.82
CA GLU A 268 8.89 12.28 26.39
C GLU A 268 9.39 10.95 25.84
N GLU A 269 10.66 10.87 25.58
CA GLU A 269 11.41 9.66 25.23
C GLU A 269 12.66 9.56 26.11
N GLN A 270 12.93 8.39 26.66
CA GLN A 270 14.05 8.17 27.57
C GLN A 270 15.40 8.50 26.89
N ALA A 271 15.55 8.12 25.60
CA ALA A 271 16.81 8.31 24.90
C ALA A 271 17.04 9.73 24.35
N ARG A 272 15.97 10.52 24.13
CA ARG A 272 16.04 11.83 23.48
C ARG A 272 15.42 12.97 24.30
N GLY A 273 14.82 12.66 25.48
CA GLY A 273 14.21 13.62 26.38
C GLY A 273 12.83 14.08 25.93
N PHE A 274 12.38 15.22 26.42
CA PHE A 274 11.10 15.81 26.04
C PHE A 274 11.13 16.25 24.57
N TYR A 275 9.99 16.17 23.91
CA TYR A 275 9.90 16.55 22.51
C TYR A 275 8.68 17.36 22.15
N ILE A 276 8.86 18.18 21.12
CA ILE A 276 7.80 18.80 20.32
C ILE A 276 7.93 18.19 18.91
N ARG A 277 6.91 17.45 18.46
CA ARG A 277 6.92 16.77 17.17
C ARG A 277 5.85 17.31 16.22
N ASP A 278 6.15 17.24 14.93
CA ASP A 278 5.24 17.52 13.84
C ASP A 278 4.68 18.95 13.87
N ALA A 279 5.39 19.92 14.50
CA ALA A 279 5.07 21.34 14.40
C ALA A 279 5.35 21.83 12.98
N GLY A 280 4.42 22.54 12.34
CA GLY A 280 4.67 23.00 10.98
C GLY A 280 3.51 23.68 10.30
N MET A 281 3.57 23.68 8.97
CA MET A 281 2.54 24.29 8.13
C MET A 281 2.11 23.36 7.01
N TYR A 282 0.83 23.45 6.71
CA TYR A 282 0.21 22.80 5.56
C TYR A 282 -0.16 23.88 4.54
N PHE A 283 0.22 23.67 3.28
CA PHE A 283 -0.04 24.57 2.18
C PHE A 283 -0.88 23.87 1.12
N VAL A 284 -1.94 24.52 0.68
CA VAL A 284 -2.75 24.12 -0.46
C VAL A 284 -2.23 24.84 -1.70
N LEU A 285 -1.68 24.09 -2.64
CA LEU A 285 -1.13 24.60 -3.89
C LEU A 285 -2.07 24.24 -5.05
N GLY A 286 -3.17 25.00 -5.17
CA GLY A 286 -4.22 24.75 -6.15
C GLY A 286 -5.07 23.51 -5.84
N ASP A 287 -5.79 23.01 -6.86
CA ASP A 287 -6.75 21.91 -6.68
C ASP A 287 -6.11 20.52 -6.68
N TYR A 288 -4.90 20.39 -7.18
CA TYR A 288 -4.27 19.12 -7.48
C TYR A 288 -3.11 18.73 -6.56
N PHE A 289 -2.58 19.69 -5.82
CA PHE A 289 -1.33 19.53 -5.07
C PHE A 289 -1.42 20.12 -3.67
N ASP A 290 -0.85 19.43 -2.69
CA ASP A 290 -0.66 19.97 -1.34
C ASP A 290 0.74 19.63 -0.80
N ILE A 291 1.21 20.40 0.17
CA ILE A 291 2.48 20.17 0.83
C ILE A 291 2.36 20.48 2.32
N SER A 292 2.90 19.61 3.16
CA SER A 292 3.10 19.87 4.58
C SER A 292 4.58 19.85 4.91
N ILE A 293 5.02 20.82 5.65
CA ILE A 293 6.40 20.93 6.16
C ILE A 293 6.29 20.91 7.67
N THR A 294 6.87 19.90 8.32
CA THR A 294 6.84 19.74 9.76
C THR A 294 8.22 19.54 10.32
N GLY A 295 8.45 20.08 11.51
CA GLY A 295 9.68 19.92 12.27
C GLY A 295 9.44 19.25 13.61
N SER A 296 10.45 18.57 14.12
CA SER A 296 10.45 17.99 15.45
C SER A 296 11.75 18.36 16.15
N TYR A 297 11.66 18.63 17.45
CA TYR A 297 12.81 18.96 18.28
C TYR A 297 12.74 18.21 19.62
N PHE A 298 13.89 17.76 20.09
CA PHE A 298 14.07 17.00 21.32
C PHE A 298 15.08 17.70 22.23
N THR A 299 14.84 17.68 23.53
CA THR A 299 15.68 18.41 24.49
C THR A 299 17.12 17.96 24.55
N LEU A 300 17.43 16.69 24.22
CA LEU A 300 18.81 16.20 24.13
C LEU A 300 19.51 16.50 22.78
N GLY A 301 18.95 17.39 21.95
CA GLY A 301 19.57 17.93 20.75
C GLY A 301 19.22 17.23 19.43
N SER A 302 18.38 16.20 19.44
CA SER A 302 17.85 15.62 18.21
C SER A 302 16.84 16.57 17.55
N TRP A 303 16.83 16.60 16.20
CA TRP A 303 15.83 17.33 15.43
C TRP A 303 15.56 16.67 14.09
N SER A 304 14.37 16.87 13.56
CA SER A 304 14.00 16.40 12.22
C SER A 304 13.15 17.41 11.46
N VAL A 305 13.20 17.31 10.15
CA VAL A 305 12.32 18.03 9.21
C VAL A 305 11.69 16.99 8.28
N ASP A 306 10.38 17.03 8.18
CA ASP A 306 9.59 16.16 7.33
C ASP A 306 8.82 17.03 6.32
N VAL A 307 8.93 16.69 5.03
CA VAL A 307 8.20 17.33 3.95
C VAL A 307 7.31 16.26 3.31
N ASN A 308 6.00 16.45 3.34
CA ASN A 308 5.05 15.51 2.73
C ASN A 308 4.17 16.27 1.74
N SER A 309 4.04 15.71 0.57
CA SER A 309 3.21 16.24 -0.50
C SER A 309 2.30 15.16 -1.07
N ARG A 310 1.09 15.55 -1.40
CA ARG A 310 0.13 14.69 -2.09
C ARG A 310 -0.35 15.42 -3.33
N TYR A 311 -0.50 14.65 -4.40
CA TYR A 311 -1.04 15.17 -5.65
C TYR A 311 -2.04 14.19 -6.25
N LYS A 312 -3.07 14.74 -6.88
CA LYS A 312 -4.12 13.94 -7.51
C LYS A 312 -4.79 14.72 -8.64
N VAL A 313 -4.84 14.09 -9.80
CA VAL A 313 -5.67 14.52 -10.92
C VAL A 313 -6.65 13.39 -11.20
N ASN A 314 -7.93 13.65 -10.98
CA ASN A 314 -8.98 12.63 -11.14
C ASN A 314 -8.94 12.02 -12.54
N TYR A 315 -9.08 10.69 -12.62
CA TYR A 315 -9.02 9.88 -13.83
C TYR A 315 -7.68 9.91 -14.58
N LYS A 316 -6.63 10.53 -14.03
CA LYS A 316 -5.30 10.56 -14.63
C LYS A 316 -4.26 9.88 -13.74
N PHE A 317 -3.98 10.44 -12.59
CA PHE A 317 -2.98 9.89 -11.66
C PHE A 317 -3.14 10.44 -10.24
N ASN A 318 -2.54 9.74 -9.30
CA ASN A 318 -2.36 10.19 -7.93
C ASN A 318 -1.00 9.76 -7.39
N GLY A 319 -0.53 10.44 -6.37
CA GLY A 319 0.71 10.07 -5.72
C GLY A 319 0.99 10.86 -4.45
N THR A 320 2.01 10.38 -3.75
CA THR A 320 2.55 11.01 -2.53
C THR A 320 4.06 11.08 -2.62
N LEU A 321 4.63 12.17 -2.18
CA LEU A 321 6.06 12.37 -2.05
C LEU A 321 6.35 12.76 -0.60
N SER A 322 7.22 12.02 0.07
CA SER A 322 7.67 12.31 1.43
C SER A 322 9.18 12.34 1.47
N PHE A 323 9.72 13.37 2.05
CA PHE A 323 11.14 13.52 2.33
C PHE A 323 11.32 13.82 3.80
N SER A 324 12.21 13.11 4.46
CA SER A 324 12.58 13.33 5.86
C SER A 324 14.09 13.48 5.99
N TYR A 325 14.49 14.37 6.86
CA TYR A 325 15.89 14.51 7.27
C TYR A 325 15.95 14.69 8.78
N SER A 326 16.85 13.98 9.45
CA SER A 326 17.04 14.07 10.89
C SER A 326 18.52 14.08 11.27
N ASN A 327 18.81 14.75 12.38
CA ASN A 327 20.04 14.63 13.13
C ASN A 327 19.67 14.03 14.48
N ASP A 328 19.87 12.74 14.62
CA ASP A 328 19.48 11.97 15.80
C ASP A 328 20.66 11.90 16.75
N GLN A 329 20.46 12.29 18.00
CA GLN A 329 21.42 12.21 19.09
C GLN A 329 20.80 11.40 20.22
N ALA A 330 21.54 10.45 20.75
CA ALA A 330 21.17 9.63 21.89
C ALA A 330 22.31 9.61 22.90
N GLY A 331 21.96 9.59 24.19
CA GLY A 331 22.93 9.74 25.28
C GLY A 331 23.32 11.20 25.51
N GLU A 332 24.08 11.43 26.59
CA GLU A 332 24.53 12.76 26.98
C GLU A 332 25.88 13.07 26.30
N LYS A 333 26.06 14.31 25.83
CA LYS A 333 27.31 14.73 25.21
C LYS A 333 28.47 14.58 26.17
N GLY A 334 29.52 13.86 25.75
CA GLY A 334 30.71 13.56 26.55
C GLY A 334 30.63 12.21 27.30
N SER A 335 29.53 11.51 27.24
CA SER A 335 29.38 10.16 27.77
C SER A 335 29.82 9.12 26.73
N SER A 336 30.26 7.94 27.18
CA SER A 336 30.69 6.83 26.30
C SER A 336 29.58 6.23 25.47
N ASP A 337 28.31 6.46 25.82
CA ASP A 337 27.12 6.01 25.12
C ASP A 337 26.53 7.08 24.18
N PHE A 338 27.20 8.26 24.02
CA PHE A 338 26.76 9.28 23.09
C PHE A 338 26.89 8.81 21.64
N VAL A 339 25.77 8.82 20.92
CA VAL A 339 25.70 8.47 19.49
C VAL A 339 25.02 9.58 18.73
N GLN A 340 25.62 9.99 17.62
CA GLN A 340 25.04 10.94 16.67
C GLN A 340 24.90 10.30 15.30
N SER A 341 23.72 10.40 14.69
CA SER A 341 23.44 9.87 13.37
C SER A 341 22.64 10.87 12.54
N LYS A 342 23.10 11.13 11.32
CA LYS A 342 22.36 11.94 10.33
C LYS A 342 21.62 11.00 9.40
N ASN A 343 20.30 11.11 9.38
CA ASN A 343 19.43 10.21 8.64
C ASN A 343 18.60 10.98 7.63
N PHE A 344 18.30 10.33 6.52
CA PHE A 344 17.33 10.81 5.55
C PHE A 344 16.43 9.67 5.08
N GLY A 345 15.25 10.03 4.61
CA GLY A 345 14.29 9.12 3.99
C GLY A 345 13.58 9.81 2.82
N LEU A 346 13.46 9.12 1.70
CA LEU A 346 12.71 9.54 0.53
C LEU A 346 11.69 8.45 0.20
N ARG A 347 10.42 8.81 0.22
CA ARG A 347 9.32 7.92 -0.21
C ARG A 347 8.53 8.61 -1.30
N TRP A 348 8.34 7.93 -2.42
CA TRP A 348 7.51 8.40 -3.50
C TRP A 348 6.62 7.28 -4.01
N SER A 349 5.33 7.50 -3.97
CA SER A 349 4.35 6.62 -4.60
C SER A 349 3.63 7.37 -5.71
N HIS A 350 3.50 6.74 -6.85
CA HIS A 350 2.76 7.24 -8.00
C HIS A 350 1.95 6.11 -8.63
N SER A 351 0.72 6.38 -8.93
CA SER A 351 -0.17 5.45 -9.62
C SER A 351 -0.95 6.18 -10.71
N GLN A 352 -0.77 5.75 -11.93
CA GLN A 352 -1.56 6.21 -13.07
C GLN A 352 -2.90 5.45 -13.11
N ASP A 353 -3.99 6.16 -13.39
CA ASP A 353 -5.29 5.54 -13.64
C ASP A 353 -5.27 4.81 -15.00
N SER A 354 -5.75 3.59 -15.03
CA SER A 354 -5.80 2.77 -16.26
C SER A 354 -6.64 3.38 -17.38
N LYS A 355 -7.54 4.30 -17.03
CA LYS A 355 -8.38 5.04 -17.99
C LYS A 355 -7.68 6.23 -18.61
N ALA A 356 -6.60 6.73 -18.01
CA ALA A 356 -5.88 7.92 -18.50
C ALA A 356 -5.26 7.70 -19.88
N HIS A 357 -4.62 6.55 -20.06
CA HIS A 357 -4.01 6.12 -21.32
C HIS A 357 -4.19 4.61 -21.46
N PRO A 358 -5.21 4.15 -22.20
CA PRO A 358 -5.43 2.73 -22.44
C PRO A 358 -4.18 2.05 -23.03
N GLY A 359 -3.77 0.94 -22.43
CA GLY A 359 -2.57 0.22 -22.83
C GLY A 359 -1.26 0.74 -22.23
N THR A 360 -1.24 1.89 -21.56
CA THR A 360 -0.05 2.42 -20.89
C THR A 360 -0.25 2.47 -19.39
N THR A 361 0.72 1.98 -18.63
CA THR A 361 0.72 2.11 -17.15
C THR A 361 2.05 2.69 -16.71
N PHE A 362 1.97 3.65 -15.79
CA PHE A 362 3.12 4.17 -15.08
C PHE A 362 2.86 4.09 -13.57
N SER A 363 3.78 3.50 -12.83
CA SER A 363 3.71 3.41 -11.38
C SER A 363 5.09 3.56 -10.77
N ALA A 364 5.14 4.19 -9.60
CA ALA A 364 6.34 4.30 -8.81
C ALA A 364 6.05 3.98 -7.35
N SER A 365 6.91 3.20 -6.73
CA SER A 365 6.94 2.93 -5.30
C SER A 365 8.40 3.01 -4.87
N VAL A 366 8.86 4.23 -4.56
CA VAL A 366 10.23 4.49 -4.14
C VAL A 366 10.26 4.59 -2.62
N ASN A 367 11.13 3.82 -2.01
CA ASN A 367 11.49 3.92 -0.61
C ASN A 367 13.02 3.83 -0.53
N PHE A 368 13.66 4.94 -0.25
CA PHE A 368 15.10 5.05 -0.18
C PHE A 368 15.49 5.80 1.08
N SER A 369 16.33 5.22 1.93
CA SER A 369 16.71 5.83 3.20
C SER A 369 18.13 5.46 3.61
N SER A 370 18.71 6.25 4.52
CA SER A 370 19.95 5.86 5.17
C SER A 370 19.75 4.55 5.94
N PRO A 371 20.78 3.68 6.06
CA PRO A 371 20.67 2.39 6.75
C PRO A 371 20.21 2.50 8.20
N SER A 372 20.57 3.56 8.89
CA SER A 372 20.23 3.84 10.28
C SER A 372 18.84 4.48 10.47
N ASN A 373 18.18 4.94 9.40
CA ASN A 373 16.90 5.67 9.51
C ASN A 373 15.79 4.83 10.19
N SER A 374 15.68 3.55 9.86
CA SER A 374 14.69 2.67 10.48
C SER A 374 14.97 2.44 11.97
N ARG A 375 16.21 2.53 12.40
CA ARG A 375 16.61 2.38 13.79
C ARG A 375 16.20 3.58 14.66
N TYR A 376 16.40 4.81 14.16
CA TYR A 376 16.19 6.03 14.95
C TYR A 376 14.82 6.69 14.73
N ASN A 377 14.21 6.54 13.56
CA ASN A 377 13.01 7.28 13.17
C ASN A 377 11.77 6.42 12.93
N SER A 378 11.79 5.13 13.32
CA SER A 378 10.62 4.26 13.17
C SER A 378 9.46 4.73 14.01
N ARG A 379 8.27 4.78 13.39
CA ARG A 379 7.01 5.13 14.05
C ARG A 379 6.15 3.90 14.40
N SER A 380 6.61 2.71 14.02
CA SER A 380 5.95 1.43 14.32
C SER A 380 6.97 0.31 14.51
N VAL A 381 6.58 -0.74 15.27
CA VAL A 381 7.40 -1.96 15.47
C VAL A 381 7.74 -2.61 14.14
N GLN A 382 6.78 -2.65 13.22
CA GLN A 382 6.98 -3.27 11.91
C GLN A 382 8.06 -2.51 11.09
N GLU A 383 8.06 -1.18 11.13
CA GLU A 383 9.05 -0.35 10.46
C GLU A 383 10.44 -0.53 11.11
N ALA A 384 10.52 -0.61 12.45
CA ALA A 384 11.76 -0.85 13.17
C ALA A 384 12.38 -2.22 12.86
N GLN A 385 11.56 -3.24 12.61
CA GLN A 385 12.00 -4.59 12.25
C GLN A 385 12.34 -4.76 10.77
N GLN A 386 12.02 -3.78 9.93
CA GLN A 386 12.22 -3.87 8.49
C GLN A 386 13.70 -3.66 8.13
N ASN A 387 14.39 -4.73 7.81
CA ASN A 387 15.78 -4.68 7.35
C ASN A 387 15.93 -4.56 5.84
N GLN A 388 14.92 -4.94 5.07
CA GLN A 388 14.94 -4.88 3.61
C GLN A 388 13.99 -3.80 3.12
N ILE A 389 14.52 -2.90 2.29
CA ILE A 389 13.82 -1.80 1.66
C ILE A 389 13.92 -2.00 0.16
N SER A 390 12.78 -1.95 -0.52
CA SER A 390 12.73 -2.07 -1.97
C SER A 390 12.02 -0.90 -2.61
N SER A 391 12.48 -0.51 -3.79
CA SER A 391 11.87 0.53 -4.61
C SER A 391 11.68 0.02 -6.03
N SER A 392 10.62 0.45 -6.66
CA SER A 392 10.37 0.17 -8.07
C SER A 392 9.72 1.36 -8.77
N ILE A 393 10.22 1.68 -9.95
CA ILE A 393 9.56 2.57 -10.90
C ILE A 393 9.30 1.72 -12.13
N SER A 394 8.07 1.66 -12.58
CA SER A 394 7.65 0.80 -13.68
C SER A 394 6.85 1.59 -14.70
N TYR A 395 7.28 1.52 -15.94
CA TYR A 395 6.53 1.95 -17.11
C TYR A 395 6.23 0.74 -17.97
N SER A 396 4.99 0.54 -18.35
CA SER A 396 4.65 -0.49 -19.33
C SER A 396 3.68 0.03 -20.40
N HIS A 397 3.88 -0.47 -21.61
CA HIS A 397 2.99 -0.18 -22.73
C HIS A 397 2.62 -1.48 -23.45
N ASN A 398 1.33 -1.67 -23.62
CA ASN A 398 0.75 -2.82 -24.32
C ASN A 398 0.04 -2.37 -25.58
N TRP A 399 0.53 -2.82 -26.75
CA TRP A 399 -0.07 -2.54 -28.04
C TRP A 399 -1.17 -3.57 -28.35
N ASN A 400 -2.36 -3.37 -27.81
CA ASN A 400 -3.54 -4.21 -28.06
C ASN A 400 -3.29 -5.72 -27.89
N GLY A 401 -2.51 -6.10 -26.88
CA GLY A 401 -2.18 -7.50 -26.62
C GLY A 401 -1.17 -8.14 -27.58
N LYS A 402 -0.69 -7.42 -28.60
CA LYS A 402 0.27 -7.94 -29.56
C LYS A 402 1.73 -7.78 -29.14
N MET A 403 2.06 -6.67 -28.56
CA MET A 403 3.40 -6.37 -28.05
C MET A 403 3.28 -5.76 -26.68
N ASN A 404 4.26 -6.01 -25.84
CA ASN A 404 4.35 -5.42 -24.51
C ASN A 404 5.79 -4.97 -24.25
N LEU A 405 5.95 -3.70 -23.86
CA LEU A 405 7.20 -3.12 -23.40
C LEU A 405 7.06 -2.83 -21.91
N SER A 406 8.03 -3.23 -21.12
CA SER A 406 8.15 -2.85 -19.71
C SER A 406 9.56 -2.32 -19.45
N VAL A 407 9.63 -1.15 -18.86
CA VAL A 407 10.86 -0.49 -18.43
C VAL A 407 10.78 -0.28 -16.94
N ASN A 408 11.69 -0.88 -16.19
CA ASN A 408 11.68 -0.83 -14.75
C ASN A 408 13.01 -0.31 -14.20
N ALA A 409 12.93 0.47 -13.14
CA ALA A 409 14.05 0.77 -12.27
C ALA A 409 13.76 0.11 -10.90
N LEU A 410 14.68 -0.72 -10.42
CA LEU A 410 14.55 -1.47 -9.19
C LEU A 410 15.71 -1.12 -8.25
N HIS A 411 15.40 -0.94 -6.99
CA HIS A 411 16.36 -0.75 -5.91
C HIS A 411 16.00 -1.65 -4.74
N ASN A 412 16.99 -2.38 -4.23
CA ASN A 412 16.88 -3.16 -3.01
C ASN A 412 18.03 -2.78 -2.09
N GLN A 413 17.71 -2.51 -0.85
CA GLN A 413 18.65 -2.15 0.20
C GLN A 413 18.44 -3.08 1.39
N ASN A 414 19.52 -3.58 1.96
CA ASN A 414 19.51 -4.26 3.25
C ASN A 414 20.22 -3.35 4.28
N SER A 415 19.44 -2.87 5.25
CA SER A 415 19.93 -1.94 6.28
C SER A 415 20.88 -2.59 7.28
N ARG A 416 20.85 -3.93 7.45
CA ARG A 416 21.67 -4.64 8.41
C ARG A 416 23.16 -4.70 8.00
N ASP A 417 23.44 -4.95 6.73
CA ASP A 417 24.80 -5.06 6.19
C ASP A 417 25.15 -3.93 5.20
N SER A 418 24.28 -2.94 5.12
CA SER A 418 24.41 -1.78 4.21
C SER A 418 24.71 -2.16 2.77
N SER A 419 24.05 -3.24 2.29
CA SER A 419 24.16 -3.70 0.90
C SER A 419 23.05 -3.10 0.03
N TYR A 420 23.42 -2.76 -1.20
CA TYR A 420 22.56 -2.18 -2.21
C TYR A 420 22.59 -2.99 -3.48
N SER A 421 21.42 -3.16 -4.10
CA SER A 421 21.27 -3.72 -5.43
C SER A 421 20.38 -2.79 -6.25
N ILE A 422 20.94 -2.14 -7.25
CA ILE A 422 20.24 -1.21 -8.13
C ILE A 422 20.21 -1.83 -9.52
N THR A 423 19.02 -1.95 -10.12
CA THR A 423 18.85 -2.40 -11.50
C THR A 423 18.20 -1.25 -12.27
N LEU A 424 18.96 -0.64 -13.17
CA LEU A 424 18.55 0.54 -13.92
C LEU A 424 19.33 0.65 -15.25
N PRO A 425 18.66 0.56 -16.41
CA PRO A 425 17.29 0.10 -16.59
C PRO A 425 17.17 -1.43 -16.57
N ASN A 426 15.96 -1.91 -16.31
CA ASN A 426 15.53 -3.28 -16.62
C ASN A 426 14.43 -3.18 -17.67
N ILE A 427 14.76 -3.51 -18.90
CA ILE A 427 13.86 -3.38 -20.06
C ILE A 427 13.45 -4.77 -20.51
N THR A 428 12.16 -5.02 -20.60
CA THR A 428 11.61 -6.23 -21.21
C THR A 428 10.70 -5.85 -22.35
N PHE A 429 10.89 -6.51 -23.50
CA PHE A 429 10.01 -6.36 -24.64
C PHE A 429 9.59 -7.72 -25.14
N SER A 430 8.29 -7.93 -25.28
CA SER A 430 7.73 -9.19 -25.74
C SER A 430 6.74 -8.97 -26.87
N VAL A 431 6.82 -9.86 -27.86
CA VAL A 431 5.83 -9.99 -28.93
C VAL A 431 5.01 -11.23 -28.63
N THR A 432 3.71 -11.03 -28.43
CA THR A 432 2.78 -12.13 -28.21
C THR A 432 2.81 -13.07 -29.41
N ARG A 433 2.63 -14.36 -29.14
CA ARG A 433 2.60 -15.37 -30.18
C ARG A 433 1.67 -15.00 -31.33
N PHE A 434 2.18 -14.93 -32.54
CA PHE A 434 1.44 -14.62 -33.77
C PHE A 434 1.64 -15.70 -34.82
N TYR A 435 0.75 -15.74 -35.80
CA TYR A 435 0.71 -16.75 -36.85
C TYR A 435 0.91 -16.06 -38.22
N PRO A 436 2.15 -15.94 -38.69
CA PRO A 436 2.44 -15.14 -39.90
C PRO A 436 1.84 -15.72 -41.18
N PHE A 437 1.64 -17.04 -41.22
CA PHE A 437 1.13 -17.75 -42.42
C PHE A 437 -0.40 -17.93 -42.39
N LYS A 438 -1.07 -17.41 -41.35
CA LYS A 438 -2.53 -17.55 -41.19
C LYS A 438 -3.26 -16.60 -42.17
N GLN A 439 -4.05 -17.12 -43.08
CA GLN A 439 -4.88 -16.33 -43.98
C GLN A 439 -6.02 -15.63 -43.25
N LYS A 440 -6.23 -14.34 -43.56
CA LYS A 440 -7.29 -13.52 -42.90
C LYS A 440 -8.71 -13.93 -43.38
N ASN A 441 -8.88 -14.19 -44.68
CA ASN A 441 -10.18 -14.56 -45.30
C ASN A 441 -10.08 -15.96 -45.85
N ARG A 442 -10.50 -16.93 -45.05
CA ARG A 442 -10.28 -18.32 -45.34
C ARG A 442 -11.58 -19.06 -45.69
N VAL A 443 -11.45 -19.94 -46.68
CA VAL A 443 -12.45 -20.97 -47.00
C VAL A 443 -11.82 -22.36 -46.82
N GLY A 444 -12.37 -23.18 -45.92
CA GLY A 444 -11.92 -24.54 -45.67
C GLY A 444 -11.03 -24.74 -44.43
N LYS A 445 -10.44 -25.92 -44.21
CA LYS A 445 -9.65 -26.31 -43.03
C LYS A 445 -8.26 -25.67 -43.04
N GLU A 446 -7.79 -25.28 -41.81
CA GLU A 446 -6.43 -24.71 -41.63
C GLU A 446 -5.34 -25.68 -42.11
N LYS A 447 -4.45 -25.18 -42.95
CA LYS A 447 -3.27 -25.94 -43.40
C LYS A 447 -2.24 -26.01 -42.30
N PHE A 448 -1.35 -27.00 -42.30
CA PHE A 448 -0.40 -27.22 -41.21
C PHE A 448 0.53 -26.02 -40.99
N TYR A 449 0.99 -25.35 -42.01
CA TYR A 449 1.89 -24.20 -41.92
C TYR A 449 1.22 -22.95 -41.37
N GLU A 450 -0.11 -22.80 -41.48
CA GLU A 450 -0.85 -21.68 -40.94
C GLU A 450 -0.96 -21.71 -39.38
N LYS A 451 -0.67 -22.91 -38.80
CA LYS A 451 -0.60 -23.13 -37.36
C LYS A 451 0.80 -22.90 -36.79
N ILE A 452 1.79 -22.59 -37.63
CA ILE A 452 3.12 -22.21 -37.13
C ILE A 452 3.03 -20.86 -36.50
N SER A 453 3.50 -20.77 -35.27
CA SER A 453 3.45 -19.55 -34.47
C SER A 453 4.86 -19.08 -34.13
N PHE A 454 5.03 -17.77 -34.04
CA PHE A 454 6.28 -17.13 -33.65
C PHE A 454 6.02 -16.28 -32.40
N GLY A 455 6.90 -16.34 -31.42
CA GLY A 455 6.94 -15.49 -30.24
C GLY A 455 8.36 -14.98 -30.05
N TYR A 456 8.47 -13.75 -29.54
CA TYR A 456 9.76 -13.12 -29.26
C TYR A 456 9.72 -12.45 -27.91
N ASN A 457 10.76 -12.62 -27.10
CA ASN A 457 10.97 -11.95 -25.85
C ASN A 457 12.43 -11.50 -25.71
N THR A 458 12.65 -10.29 -25.26
CA THR A 458 13.98 -9.78 -24.96
C THR A 458 13.97 -9.07 -23.60
N SER A 459 15.08 -9.18 -22.89
CA SER A 459 15.30 -8.52 -21.61
C SER A 459 16.71 -7.96 -21.56
N PHE A 460 16.81 -6.65 -21.34
CA PHE A 460 18.06 -5.97 -21.03
C PHE A 460 18.09 -5.62 -19.56
N GLN A 461 19.18 -5.89 -18.87
CA GLN A 461 19.39 -5.58 -17.47
C GLN A 461 20.74 -4.92 -17.27
N ASN A 462 20.73 -3.81 -16.56
CA ASN A 462 21.92 -3.19 -16.04
C ASN A 462 21.81 -3.14 -14.52
N ARG A 463 22.74 -3.78 -13.81
CA ARG A 463 22.67 -4.00 -12.36
C ARG A 463 23.98 -3.62 -11.69
N ILE A 464 23.84 -2.95 -10.54
CA ILE A 464 24.95 -2.58 -9.67
C ILE A 464 24.69 -3.17 -8.28
N ASN A 465 25.66 -3.94 -7.76
CA ASN A 465 25.63 -4.50 -6.43
C ASN A 465 26.85 -4.04 -5.66
N PHE A 466 26.63 -3.50 -4.46
CA PHE A 466 27.72 -3.08 -3.58
C PHE A 466 27.31 -3.07 -2.12
N LYS A 467 28.29 -3.19 -1.23
CA LYS A 467 28.17 -2.81 0.18
C LYS A 467 28.84 -1.46 0.37
N VAL A 468 28.27 -0.62 1.22
CA VAL A 468 28.80 0.73 1.45
C VAL A 468 30.26 0.70 1.88
N ARG A 469 30.64 -0.24 2.77
CA ARG A 469 32.02 -0.42 3.23
C ARG A 469 33.03 -0.74 2.10
N ASP A 470 32.57 -1.36 1.02
CA ASP A 470 33.42 -1.77 -0.09
C ASP A 470 33.71 -0.61 -1.06
N LEU A 471 33.04 0.52 -0.88
CA LEU A 471 33.24 1.75 -1.63
C LEU A 471 34.15 2.76 -0.92
N GLN A 472 34.52 2.46 0.35
CA GLN A 472 35.43 3.29 1.15
C GLN A 472 36.88 2.92 0.86
N ASP A 473 37.74 3.92 0.84
CA ASP A 473 39.18 3.76 0.75
C ASP A 473 39.80 3.77 2.13
N TYR A 474 40.95 3.10 2.27
CA TYR A 474 41.79 3.26 3.45
C TYR A 474 42.39 4.66 3.45
N VAL A 475 42.28 5.33 4.57
CA VAL A 475 42.94 6.64 4.76
C VAL A 475 44.41 6.40 4.97
N MET A 476 45.24 7.13 4.22
CA MET A 476 46.67 7.13 4.37
C MET A 476 47.15 8.51 4.90
N ASP A 477 48.15 8.53 5.76
CA ASP A 477 48.78 9.75 6.21
C ASP A 477 49.71 10.34 5.11
N ALA A 478 50.28 11.50 5.36
CA ALA A 478 51.20 12.18 4.42
C ALA A 478 52.44 11.33 4.08
N ASN A 479 52.75 10.28 4.87
CA ASN A 479 53.93 9.41 4.69
C ASN A 479 53.54 8.10 4.00
N GLY A 480 52.26 7.93 3.60
CA GLY A 480 51.77 6.71 2.95
C GLY A 480 51.42 5.56 3.91
N ASN A 481 51.37 5.81 5.22
CA ASN A 481 50.97 4.78 6.18
C ASN A 481 49.45 4.80 6.37
N PHE A 482 48.87 3.61 6.67
CA PHE A 482 47.45 3.53 6.99
C PHE A 482 47.15 4.25 8.31
N VAL A 483 46.22 5.18 8.30
CA VAL A 483 45.67 5.76 9.52
C VAL A 483 44.92 4.68 10.26
N THR A 484 45.22 4.51 11.53
CA THR A 484 44.58 3.47 12.40
C THR A 484 43.78 4.13 13.51
N ASP A 485 42.74 3.43 13.91
CA ASP A 485 41.86 3.76 15.05
C ASP A 485 41.64 2.49 15.88
N THR A 486 41.04 2.61 17.05
CA THR A 486 40.78 1.48 17.94
C THR A 486 39.28 1.25 17.99
N ASP A 487 38.84 0.01 17.70
CA ASP A 487 37.42 -0.36 17.78
C ASP A 487 36.95 -0.45 19.25
N ALA A 488 35.64 -0.58 19.43
CA ALA A 488 35.02 -0.71 20.76
C ALA A 488 35.51 -1.95 21.57
N SER A 489 36.21 -2.88 20.92
CA SER A 489 36.79 -4.09 21.52
C SER A 489 38.29 -3.95 21.80
N GLY A 490 38.89 -2.77 21.55
CA GLY A 490 40.30 -2.49 21.75
C GLY A 490 41.23 -2.96 20.61
N ASN A 491 40.68 -3.45 19.47
CA ASN A 491 41.48 -3.85 18.32
C ASN A 491 41.83 -2.67 17.44
N VAL A 492 43.08 -2.60 16.98
CA VAL A 492 43.52 -1.58 16.02
C VAL A 492 42.90 -1.89 14.64
N ILE A 493 42.12 -0.93 14.13
CA ILE A 493 41.47 -1.01 12.81
C ILE A 493 42.01 0.09 11.89
N ARG A 494 42.07 -0.18 10.59
CA ARG A 494 42.45 0.84 9.59
C ARG A 494 41.24 1.70 9.27
N VAL A 495 41.41 3.02 9.37
CA VAL A 495 40.34 3.96 9.06
C VAL A 495 40.02 3.93 7.57
N LYS A 496 38.73 3.96 7.23
CA LYS A 496 38.22 4.02 5.87
C LYS A 496 37.29 5.22 5.71
N GLU A 497 37.48 5.96 4.65
CA GLU A 497 36.65 7.11 4.30
C GLU A 497 36.15 7.01 2.85
N PHE A 498 35.10 7.78 2.56
CA PHE A 498 34.60 7.91 1.19
C PHE A 498 35.48 8.94 0.44
N GLY A 499 36.21 8.46 -0.53
CA GLY A 499 36.91 9.32 -1.48
C GLY A 499 35.99 9.90 -2.56
N ASP A 500 36.52 10.81 -3.35
CA ASP A 500 35.84 11.49 -4.47
C ASP A 500 35.43 10.51 -5.59
N SER A 501 36.00 9.31 -5.58
CA SER A 501 35.78 8.27 -6.58
C SER A 501 34.59 7.33 -6.29
N LEU A 502 33.73 7.66 -5.32
CA LEU A 502 32.61 6.82 -4.88
C LEU A 502 31.70 6.37 -6.05
N ALA A 503 31.33 7.29 -6.91
CA ALA A 503 30.49 7.00 -8.08
C ALA A 503 31.20 6.08 -9.08
N THR A 504 32.48 6.32 -9.33
CA THR A 504 33.32 5.51 -10.23
C THR A 504 33.44 4.08 -9.72
N LYS A 505 33.70 3.88 -8.43
CA LYS A 505 33.76 2.53 -7.83
C LYS A 505 32.44 1.78 -7.89
N ALA A 506 31.31 2.48 -7.69
CA ALA A 506 30.00 1.87 -7.85
C ALA A 506 29.77 1.46 -9.31
N LEU A 507 30.14 2.30 -10.27
CA LEU A 507 30.04 2.03 -11.71
C LEU A 507 30.95 0.88 -12.15
N GLN A 508 32.14 0.75 -11.59
CA GLN A 508 33.06 -0.37 -11.85
C GLN A 508 32.48 -1.73 -11.44
N ARG A 509 31.47 -1.75 -10.56
CA ARG A 509 30.74 -2.96 -10.13
C ARG A 509 29.47 -3.21 -10.97
N MET A 510 29.28 -2.44 -12.02
CA MET A 510 28.13 -2.57 -12.89
C MET A 510 28.21 -3.86 -13.71
N THR A 511 27.12 -4.60 -13.71
CA THR A 511 26.92 -5.79 -14.54
C THR A 511 25.78 -5.53 -15.52
N ASN A 512 25.96 -5.93 -16.77
CA ASN A 512 24.98 -5.68 -17.83
C ASN A 512 24.83 -6.88 -18.75
N GLY A 513 23.75 -6.93 -19.48
CA GLY A 513 23.50 -8.02 -20.42
C GLY A 513 22.11 -7.93 -21.05
N MET A 514 21.99 -8.50 -22.23
CA MET A 514 20.70 -8.58 -22.92
C MET A 514 20.45 -10.00 -23.38
N THR A 515 19.24 -10.49 -23.14
CA THR A 515 18.82 -11.83 -23.56
C THR A 515 17.72 -11.73 -24.60
N HIS A 516 17.78 -12.55 -25.61
CA HIS A 516 16.78 -12.69 -26.67
C HIS A 516 16.28 -14.13 -26.71
N SER A 517 14.99 -14.32 -26.80
CA SER A 517 14.35 -15.63 -26.91
C SER A 517 13.34 -15.62 -28.06
N PHE A 518 13.57 -16.44 -29.05
CA PHE A 518 12.69 -16.67 -30.17
C PHE A 518 12.04 -18.03 -29.97
N GLN A 519 10.72 -18.08 -29.99
CA GLN A 519 9.95 -19.32 -29.85
C GLN A 519 9.16 -19.58 -31.14
N ILE A 520 9.40 -20.73 -31.75
CA ILE A 520 8.67 -21.19 -32.90
C ILE A 520 7.81 -22.39 -32.47
N GLY A 521 6.51 -22.16 -32.39
CA GLY A 521 5.54 -23.21 -32.09
C GLY A 521 5.14 -23.89 -33.39
N LEU A 522 5.40 -25.17 -33.46
CA LEU A 522 4.96 -26.00 -34.59
C LEU A 522 3.51 -26.47 -34.39
N PRO A 523 2.81 -26.92 -35.43
CA PRO A 523 1.44 -27.40 -35.29
C PRO A 523 1.31 -28.52 -34.27
N ASN A 524 0.42 -28.35 -33.31
CA ASN A 524 0.06 -29.43 -32.38
C ASN A 524 -0.77 -30.50 -33.11
N PHE A 525 -0.60 -31.73 -32.70
CA PHE A 525 -1.39 -32.87 -33.17
C PHE A 525 -1.72 -33.81 -32.03
N THR A 526 -2.72 -34.65 -32.24
CA THR A 526 -3.14 -35.65 -31.25
C THR A 526 -2.68 -37.04 -31.70
N LEU A 527 -1.96 -37.71 -30.80
CA LEU A 527 -1.56 -39.10 -30.99
C LEU A 527 -2.60 -40.01 -30.30
N PHE A 528 -3.02 -41.09 -30.98
CA PHE A 528 -4.03 -42.06 -30.50
C PHE A 528 -5.34 -41.41 -30.02
N LYS A 529 -5.70 -40.23 -30.55
CA LYS A 529 -6.88 -39.41 -30.16
C LYS A 529 -6.86 -38.81 -28.75
N TYR A 530 -5.93 -39.19 -27.88
CA TYR A 530 -5.95 -38.84 -26.46
C TYR A 530 -4.71 -38.07 -26.01
N ILE A 531 -3.58 -38.18 -26.68
CA ILE A 531 -2.32 -37.55 -26.31
C ILE A 531 -2.08 -36.34 -27.20
N ASN A 532 -2.11 -35.16 -26.61
CA ASN A 532 -1.75 -33.91 -27.29
C ASN A 532 -0.23 -33.81 -27.37
N VAL A 533 0.29 -33.66 -28.57
CA VAL A 533 1.72 -33.43 -28.84
C VAL A 533 1.92 -32.02 -29.35
N THR A 534 2.78 -31.28 -28.67
CA THR A 534 3.09 -29.87 -29.00
C THR A 534 4.59 -29.76 -29.23
N PRO A 535 5.05 -29.81 -30.48
CA PRO A 535 6.45 -29.58 -30.80
C PRO A 535 6.76 -28.08 -30.84
N SER A 536 7.98 -27.71 -30.46
CA SER A 536 8.46 -26.33 -30.50
C SER A 536 9.98 -26.29 -30.71
N VAL A 537 10.44 -25.22 -31.34
CA VAL A 537 11.86 -24.90 -31.47
C VAL A 537 12.10 -23.57 -30.81
N SER A 538 13.12 -23.47 -29.99
CA SER A 538 13.55 -22.22 -29.40
C SER A 538 14.99 -21.89 -29.80
N TYR A 539 15.20 -20.62 -30.08
CA TYR A 539 16.51 -20.03 -30.28
C TYR A 539 16.71 -18.93 -29.27
N GLY A 540 17.79 -18.99 -28.51
CA GLY A 540 18.16 -17.96 -27.54
C GLY A 540 19.50 -17.33 -27.92
N GLN A 541 19.60 -16.03 -27.69
CA GLN A 541 20.84 -15.29 -27.86
C GLN A 541 21.04 -14.39 -26.63
N ASN A 542 22.23 -14.46 -26.03
CA ASN A 542 22.61 -13.57 -24.95
C ASN A 542 23.70 -12.63 -25.45
N TRP A 543 23.46 -11.34 -25.35
CA TRP A 543 24.44 -10.30 -25.62
C TRP A 543 25.22 -10.00 -24.35
N MET A 544 26.53 -10.13 -24.45
CA MET A 544 27.51 -9.90 -23.44
C MET A 544 28.28 -8.63 -23.76
N PHE A 545 28.49 -7.80 -22.79
CA PHE A 545 29.17 -6.50 -22.98
C PHE A 545 30.50 -6.42 -22.25
N SER A 546 30.90 -7.51 -21.59
CA SER A 546 32.17 -7.64 -20.90
C SER A 546 32.84 -8.95 -21.31
N LYS A 547 34.12 -8.87 -21.63
CA LYS A 547 34.97 -10.01 -22.00
C LYS A 547 36.17 -10.01 -21.06
N GLY A 548 36.51 -11.17 -20.56
CA GLY A 548 37.75 -11.40 -19.80
C GLY A 548 38.65 -12.37 -20.49
N SER A 549 39.84 -12.59 -19.97
CA SER A 549 40.83 -13.55 -20.45
C SER A 549 41.52 -14.29 -19.30
N GLN A 550 42.02 -15.47 -19.63
CA GLN A 550 42.99 -16.18 -18.80
C GLN A 550 44.24 -16.44 -19.63
N THR A 551 45.37 -16.12 -19.04
CA THR A 551 46.70 -16.34 -19.68
C THR A 551 47.59 -17.07 -18.69
N LEU A 552 48.45 -17.90 -19.23
CA LEU A 552 49.53 -18.55 -18.47
C LEU A 552 50.72 -17.60 -18.44
N VAL A 553 51.15 -17.25 -17.25
CA VAL A 553 52.34 -16.41 -17.06
C VAL A 553 53.35 -17.18 -16.23
N PRO A 554 54.66 -17.04 -16.54
CA PRO A 554 55.73 -17.69 -15.73
C PRO A 554 55.59 -17.28 -14.24
N GLU A 555 55.78 -18.24 -13.36
CA GLU A 555 56.06 -17.96 -11.95
C GLU A 555 57.49 -17.48 -11.82
N VAL A 556 57.72 -16.42 -11.06
CA VAL A 556 59.06 -15.85 -10.83
C VAL A 556 59.37 -15.92 -9.31
N ASP A 557 60.65 -16.09 -8.98
CA ASP A 557 61.15 -16.03 -7.63
C ASP A 557 61.25 -14.55 -7.12
N GLU A 558 61.75 -14.37 -5.91
CA GLU A 558 61.95 -13.04 -5.27
C GLU A 558 62.94 -12.16 -6.04
N ASN A 559 63.78 -12.73 -6.89
CA ASN A 559 64.79 -12.05 -7.71
C ASN A 559 64.30 -11.79 -9.15
N GLY A 560 63.07 -12.22 -9.51
CA GLY A 560 62.48 -12.07 -10.84
C GLY A 560 62.90 -13.15 -11.84
N ASN A 561 63.55 -14.23 -11.41
CA ASN A 561 63.88 -15.35 -12.29
C ASN A 561 62.74 -16.39 -12.41
N PRO A 562 62.53 -17.01 -13.59
CA PRO A 562 61.53 -18.05 -13.72
C PRO A 562 61.77 -19.23 -12.77
N VAL A 563 60.72 -19.68 -12.08
CA VAL A 563 60.80 -20.89 -11.22
C VAL A 563 60.74 -22.13 -12.12
N LEU A 564 61.80 -22.99 -12.03
CA LEU A 564 61.85 -24.27 -12.70
C LEU A 564 61.29 -25.37 -11.83
N VAL A 565 60.52 -26.27 -12.38
CA VAL A 565 59.98 -27.47 -11.72
C VAL A 565 60.16 -28.67 -12.62
N THR A 566 60.17 -29.88 -12.05
CA THR A 566 60.36 -31.12 -12.81
C THR A 566 58.99 -31.64 -13.31
N ASP A 567 58.87 -31.91 -14.60
CA ASP A 567 57.68 -32.50 -15.20
C ASP A 567 57.56 -34.02 -14.87
N ARG A 568 56.53 -34.68 -15.35
CA ARG A 568 56.29 -36.10 -15.13
C ARG A 568 57.30 -37.01 -15.83
N GLU A 569 58.03 -36.50 -16.77
CA GLU A 569 59.03 -37.18 -17.60
C GLU A 569 60.41 -36.92 -17.12
N GLY A 570 60.62 -36.09 -16.08
CA GLY A 570 61.87 -35.75 -15.47
C GLY A 570 62.59 -34.52 -16.07
N ASN A 571 61.93 -33.79 -16.96
CA ASN A 571 62.51 -32.60 -17.58
C ASN A 571 62.26 -31.34 -16.72
N GLU A 572 63.14 -30.39 -16.78
CA GLU A 572 62.96 -29.07 -16.17
C GLU A 572 62.05 -28.22 -17.06
N VAL A 573 60.92 -27.77 -16.52
CA VAL A 573 59.98 -26.88 -17.18
C VAL A 573 59.71 -25.64 -16.33
N ILE A 574 59.37 -24.51 -16.97
CA ILE A 574 59.03 -23.29 -16.27
C ILE A 574 57.68 -23.47 -15.62
N ALA A 575 57.62 -23.25 -14.31
CA ALA A 575 56.35 -23.17 -13.57
C ALA A 575 55.51 -21.98 -14.03
N GLN A 576 54.21 -22.20 -14.18
CA GLN A 576 53.29 -21.16 -14.64
C GLN A 576 52.13 -21.00 -13.69
N ARG A 577 51.53 -19.83 -13.71
CA ARG A 577 50.27 -19.52 -13.02
C ARG A 577 49.26 -18.96 -13.98
N VAL A 578 48.00 -19.15 -13.67
CA VAL A 578 46.89 -18.57 -14.39
C VAL A 578 46.67 -17.14 -13.90
N GLU A 579 46.87 -16.18 -14.78
CA GLU A 579 46.44 -14.81 -14.56
C GLU A 579 45.07 -14.58 -15.21
N THR A 580 44.13 -14.08 -14.40
CA THR A 580 42.75 -13.87 -14.85
C THR A 580 42.47 -12.39 -14.89
N ASP A 581 42.16 -11.87 -16.07
CA ASP A 581 41.57 -10.56 -16.28
C ASP A 581 40.03 -10.71 -16.44
N PRO A 582 39.23 -10.30 -15.48
CA PRO A 582 37.77 -10.38 -15.58
C PRO A 582 37.17 -9.42 -16.62
N GLY A 583 37.99 -8.46 -17.11
CA GLY A 583 37.53 -7.37 -17.93
C GLY A 583 36.78 -6.30 -17.12
N THR A 584 36.33 -5.26 -17.79
CA THR A 584 35.52 -4.17 -17.23
C THR A 584 34.15 -4.11 -17.86
N ALA A 585 33.23 -3.35 -17.25
CA ALA A 585 31.91 -3.14 -17.84
C ALA A 585 32.03 -2.46 -19.22
N PHE A 586 31.36 -2.99 -20.24
CA PHE A 586 31.37 -2.48 -21.62
C PHE A 586 32.74 -2.52 -22.36
N ASN A 587 33.68 -3.37 -21.95
CA ASN A 587 34.97 -3.49 -22.63
C ASN A 587 34.91 -4.27 -23.95
N GLY A 588 33.75 -4.84 -24.30
CA GLY A 588 33.61 -5.54 -25.57
C GLY A 588 32.27 -6.23 -25.74
N PHE A 589 31.77 -6.22 -26.95
CA PHE A 589 30.53 -6.91 -27.33
C PHE A 589 30.81 -8.37 -27.75
N GLY A 590 29.88 -9.25 -27.35
CA GLY A 590 29.83 -10.63 -27.84
C GLY A 590 28.41 -11.18 -27.72
N ALA A 591 28.14 -12.21 -28.48
CA ALA A 591 26.86 -12.90 -28.45
C ALA A 591 27.09 -14.40 -28.25
N THR A 592 26.31 -14.99 -27.36
CA THR A 592 26.26 -16.45 -27.17
C THR A 592 24.92 -16.98 -27.67
N HIS A 593 24.91 -18.18 -28.23
CA HIS A 593 23.75 -18.75 -28.91
C HIS A 593 23.32 -20.06 -28.29
N THR A 594 22.03 -20.26 -28.17
CA THR A 594 21.41 -21.49 -27.70
C THR A 594 20.32 -21.95 -28.64
N TYR A 595 20.27 -23.21 -28.90
CA TYR A 595 19.26 -23.85 -29.74
C TYR A 595 18.64 -24.99 -28.95
N SER A 596 17.32 -25.15 -28.99
CA SER A 596 16.68 -26.33 -28.48
C SER A 596 15.42 -26.68 -29.27
N GLY A 597 15.28 -27.97 -29.56
CA GLY A 597 14.05 -28.54 -30.04
C GLY A 597 13.34 -29.24 -28.89
N SER A 598 12.06 -29.03 -28.73
CA SER A 598 11.27 -29.69 -27.68
C SER A 598 9.95 -30.20 -28.23
N PHE A 599 9.48 -31.29 -27.65
CA PHE A 599 8.12 -31.75 -27.84
C PHE A 599 7.53 -32.14 -26.50
N SER A 600 6.33 -31.66 -26.28
CA SER A 600 5.58 -31.89 -25.02
C SER A 600 4.37 -32.77 -25.36
N MET A 601 4.21 -33.82 -24.61
CA MET A 601 3.07 -34.75 -24.69
C MET A 601 2.25 -34.62 -23.42
N SER A 602 0.96 -34.43 -23.54
CA SER A 602 0.06 -34.32 -22.40
C SER A 602 -1.29 -35.00 -22.65
N THR A 603 -1.84 -35.58 -21.61
CA THR A 603 -3.19 -36.17 -21.65
C THR A 603 -3.91 -35.89 -20.34
N ARG A 604 -5.20 -36.21 -20.31
CA ARG A 604 -6.02 -36.18 -19.11
C ARG A 604 -6.74 -37.51 -18.94
N ILE A 605 -6.59 -38.10 -17.77
CA ILE A 605 -7.20 -39.36 -17.40
C ILE A 605 -8.24 -39.03 -16.33
N TYR A 606 -9.47 -39.51 -16.52
CA TYR A 606 -10.57 -39.26 -15.62
C TYR A 606 -10.99 -40.59 -14.96
N GLY A 607 -10.95 -40.59 -13.62
CA GLY A 607 -11.54 -41.62 -12.79
C GLY A 607 -12.81 -41.08 -12.12
N MET A 608 -13.89 -41.82 -12.12
CA MET A 608 -15.12 -41.47 -11.40
C MET A 608 -15.58 -42.66 -10.57
N PHE A 609 -15.69 -42.45 -9.26
CA PHE A 609 -16.17 -43.41 -8.30
C PHE A 609 -17.54 -42.96 -7.80
N ASN A 610 -18.59 -43.74 -8.07
CA ASN A 610 -19.96 -43.42 -7.71
C ASN A 610 -20.36 -44.22 -6.47
N PHE A 611 -20.87 -43.58 -5.43
CA PHE A 611 -21.28 -44.18 -4.16
C PHE A 611 -22.82 -44.24 -3.98
N GLY A 612 -23.57 -43.72 -4.95
CA GLY A 612 -25.05 -43.71 -4.93
C GLY A 612 -25.64 -42.36 -4.49
N LYS A 613 -26.82 -42.06 -5.03
CA LYS A 613 -27.49 -40.75 -4.86
C LYS A 613 -27.94 -40.43 -3.42
N HIS A 614 -28.11 -41.42 -2.58
CA HIS A 614 -28.61 -41.28 -1.20
C HIS A 614 -27.49 -41.06 -0.18
N ARG A 615 -26.23 -41.28 -0.57
CA ARG A 615 -25.08 -41.08 0.32
C ARG A 615 -24.66 -39.62 0.42
N LYS A 616 -24.05 -39.23 1.54
CA LYS A 616 -23.55 -37.88 1.77
C LYS A 616 -22.50 -37.49 0.70
N VAL A 617 -21.61 -38.41 0.36
CA VAL A 617 -20.69 -38.31 -0.78
C VAL A 617 -21.28 -39.17 -1.90
N GLN A 618 -21.69 -38.57 -3.00
CA GLN A 618 -22.34 -39.26 -4.12
C GLN A 618 -21.36 -39.80 -5.13
N ALA A 619 -20.32 -39.02 -5.41
CA ALA A 619 -19.24 -39.41 -6.32
C ALA A 619 -17.94 -38.72 -6.00
N ILE A 620 -16.84 -39.34 -6.33
CA ILE A 620 -15.48 -38.73 -6.32
C ILE A 620 -14.96 -38.76 -7.75
N ARG A 621 -14.54 -37.64 -8.24
CA ARG A 621 -13.86 -37.47 -9.53
C ARG A 621 -12.37 -37.24 -9.29
N HIS A 622 -11.54 -38.11 -9.85
CA HIS A 622 -10.09 -37.95 -9.88
C HIS A 622 -9.67 -37.59 -11.30
N VAL A 623 -8.92 -36.53 -11.47
CA VAL A 623 -8.34 -36.12 -12.76
C VAL A 623 -6.83 -36.18 -12.65
N ILE A 624 -6.22 -37.03 -13.45
CA ILE A 624 -4.78 -37.16 -13.57
C ILE A 624 -4.36 -36.50 -14.88
N SER A 625 -3.41 -35.58 -14.83
CA SER A 625 -2.90 -34.85 -16.00
C SER A 625 -1.39 -35.10 -16.14
N PRO A 626 -0.96 -36.26 -16.66
CA PRO A 626 0.43 -36.50 -16.93
C PRO A 626 0.89 -35.67 -18.13
N SER A 627 2.09 -35.12 -18.03
CA SER A 627 2.79 -34.46 -19.11
C SER A 627 4.26 -34.88 -19.10
N VAL A 628 4.75 -35.18 -20.30
CA VAL A 628 6.15 -35.51 -20.54
C VAL A 628 6.64 -34.55 -21.63
N SER A 629 7.73 -33.84 -21.30
CA SER A 629 8.39 -33.02 -22.32
C SER A 629 9.84 -33.48 -22.50
N VAL A 630 10.25 -33.59 -23.75
CA VAL A 630 11.62 -33.89 -24.12
C VAL A 630 12.21 -32.69 -24.83
N SER A 631 13.33 -32.22 -24.34
CA SER A 631 14.07 -31.09 -24.88
C SER A 631 15.47 -31.53 -25.26
N LEU A 632 15.83 -31.26 -26.50
CA LEU A 632 17.13 -31.59 -27.09
C LEU A 632 17.89 -30.29 -27.32
N SER A 633 19.11 -30.21 -26.83
CA SER A 633 20.00 -29.08 -27.07
C SER A 633 21.37 -29.56 -27.47
N PRO A 634 21.93 -29.13 -28.63
CA PRO A 634 23.23 -29.51 -29.10
C PRO A 634 24.34 -28.96 -28.19
N GLU A 635 25.56 -29.39 -28.46
CA GLU A 635 26.75 -28.87 -27.80
C GLU A 635 26.96 -27.37 -28.06
N LYS A 636 27.34 -26.65 -27.02
CA LYS A 636 27.49 -25.18 -27.01
C LYS A 636 28.90 -24.74 -26.58
N GLY A 637 29.81 -25.71 -26.35
CA GLY A 637 31.20 -25.48 -25.97
C GLY A 637 32.10 -25.05 -27.12
N THR A 638 31.63 -24.09 -27.93
CA THR A 638 32.37 -23.63 -29.13
C THR A 638 33.00 -22.26 -28.90
N ALA A 639 34.06 -21.96 -29.65
CA ALA A 639 34.68 -20.63 -29.63
C ALA A 639 33.68 -19.50 -29.95
N PHE A 640 32.67 -19.82 -30.77
CA PHE A 640 31.57 -18.90 -31.09
C PHE A 640 30.74 -18.47 -29.86
N ASN A 641 30.62 -19.36 -28.90
CA ASN A 641 29.95 -19.06 -27.60
C ASN A 641 30.91 -18.58 -26.51
N GLY A 642 32.13 -18.17 -26.88
CA GLY A 642 33.11 -17.60 -25.96
C GLY A 642 33.96 -18.63 -25.20
N TRP A 643 33.91 -19.90 -25.56
CA TRP A 643 34.76 -20.93 -24.98
C TRP A 643 36.18 -20.86 -25.54
N ARG A 644 37.17 -20.95 -24.62
CA ARG A 644 38.60 -20.92 -24.92
C ARG A 644 39.28 -22.03 -24.15
N THR A 645 40.37 -22.53 -24.70
CA THR A 645 41.23 -23.51 -24.09
C THR A 645 42.33 -22.79 -23.28
N LEU A 646 42.62 -23.29 -22.12
CA LEU A 646 43.79 -22.97 -21.34
C LEU A 646 44.67 -24.20 -21.38
N ASP A 647 45.89 -24.06 -21.93
CA ASP A 647 46.82 -25.17 -22.11
C ASP A 647 47.22 -25.80 -20.74
N ALA A 648 47.72 -27.01 -20.82
CA ALA A 648 48.25 -27.71 -19.66
C ALA A 648 49.50 -27.01 -19.11
N TYR A 649 49.66 -26.93 -17.81
CA TYR A 649 50.80 -26.30 -17.17
C TYR A 649 51.18 -26.98 -15.84
N TYR A 650 52.41 -26.68 -15.35
CA TYR A 650 52.88 -27.06 -14.01
C TYR A 650 52.87 -25.81 -13.10
N ASP A 651 52.39 -25.96 -11.89
CA ASP A 651 52.43 -24.87 -10.87
C ASP A 651 53.80 -24.87 -10.15
N LYS A 652 54.05 -23.86 -9.30
CA LYS A 652 55.31 -23.76 -8.53
C LYS A 652 55.60 -24.91 -7.58
N ARG A 653 54.65 -25.80 -7.35
CA ARG A 653 54.78 -27.03 -6.54
C ARG A 653 55.07 -28.26 -7.39
N GLY A 654 55.23 -28.09 -8.70
CA GLY A 654 55.39 -29.18 -9.61
C GLY A 654 54.10 -29.97 -9.90
N SER A 655 52.95 -29.43 -9.49
CA SER A 655 51.68 -30.10 -9.76
C SER A 655 51.24 -29.86 -11.20
N TYR A 656 50.93 -30.91 -11.91
CA TYR A 656 50.42 -30.87 -13.28
C TYR A 656 48.92 -30.48 -13.30
N HIS A 657 48.62 -29.48 -14.06
CA HIS A 657 47.27 -29.05 -14.40
C HIS A 657 46.98 -29.36 -15.83
N ALA A 658 46.03 -30.26 -16.10
CA ALA A 658 45.64 -30.64 -17.45
C ALA A 658 44.93 -29.48 -18.16
N GLU A 659 44.96 -29.52 -19.51
CA GLU A 659 44.20 -28.63 -20.36
C GLU A 659 42.75 -28.46 -19.90
N THR A 660 42.30 -27.20 -19.74
CA THR A 660 40.95 -26.87 -19.30
C THR A 660 40.29 -25.88 -20.23
N MET A 661 38.98 -25.90 -20.28
CA MET A 661 38.22 -24.88 -21.03
C MET A 661 37.57 -23.89 -20.09
N TYR A 662 37.69 -22.60 -20.40
CA TYR A 662 37.02 -21.50 -19.72
C TYR A 662 36.16 -20.70 -20.68
N ASN A 663 35.22 -19.92 -20.15
CA ASN A 663 34.41 -19.03 -20.95
C ASN A 663 34.71 -17.56 -20.63
N ILE A 664 35.09 -16.79 -21.66
CA ILE A 664 35.51 -15.40 -21.55
C ILE A 664 34.42 -14.49 -20.96
N TYR A 665 33.15 -14.90 -20.94
CA TYR A 665 32.02 -14.13 -20.41
C TYR A 665 31.63 -14.51 -18.98
N SER A 666 32.23 -15.56 -18.40
CA SER A 666 31.88 -16.08 -17.08
C SER A 666 33.02 -16.14 -16.08
N LEU A 667 34.12 -15.44 -16.31
CA LEU A 667 35.24 -15.37 -15.40
C LEU A 667 34.83 -14.70 -14.07
N SER A 668 35.48 -15.08 -12.97
CA SER A 668 35.22 -14.47 -11.67
C SER A 668 35.44 -12.97 -11.73
N GLY A 669 34.51 -12.18 -11.24
CA GLY A 669 34.54 -10.74 -11.31
C GLY A 669 34.05 -10.11 -12.63
N ASN A 670 33.59 -10.96 -13.58
CA ASN A 670 33.06 -10.51 -14.87
C ASN A 670 31.80 -9.62 -14.68
N HIS A 671 31.59 -8.71 -15.60
CA HIS A 671 30.55 -7.68 -15.58
C HIS A 671 29.28 -8.04 -16.39
N ASN A 672 29.04 -9.30 -16.71
CA ASN A 672 27.82 -9.75 -17.42
C ASN A 672 26.72 -10.21 -16.43
N THR A 673 25.48 -9.82 -16.69
CA THR A 673 24.28 -10.31 -15.97
C THR A 673 23.77 -11.64 -16.53
N ALA A 674 23.90 -11.82 -17.85
CA ALA A 674 23.54 -13.07 -18.51
C ALA A 674 24.71 -14.07 -18.40
N SER A 675 24.39 -15.33 -18.11
CA SER A 675 25.40 -16.41 -18.10
C SER A 675 25.55 -16.99 -19.49
N PRO A 676 26.75 -17.33 -19.95
CA PRO A 676 26.94 -18.10 -21.18
C PRO A 676 26.30 -19.48 -21.05
N PRO A 677 25.92 -20.11 -22.15
CA PRO A 677 25.34 -21.44 -22.13
C PRO A 677 26.37 -22.47 -21.62
N SER A 678 25.89 -23.48 -20.90
CA SER A 678 26.71 -24.61 -20.46
C SER A 678 27.29 -25.31 -21.68
N ARG A 679 28.54 -25.84 -21.60
CA ARG A 679 29.27 -26.43 -22.70
C ARG A 679 28.53 -27.62 -23.35
N GLY A 680 28.05 -28.56 -22.50
CA GLY A 680 27.60 -29.87 -23.00
C GLY A 680 26.29 -29.87 -23.76
N LYS A 681 26.12 -30.90 -24.54
CA LYS A 681 24.84 -31.30 -25.15
C LYS A 681 23.89 -31.78 -24.05
N SER A 682 22.60 -31.61 -24.23
CA SER A 682 21.59 -32.09 -23.30
C SER A 682 20.39 -32.70 -24.02
N ALA A 683 19.88 -33.79 -23.49
CA ALA A 683 18.62 -34.41 -23.86
C ALA A 683 17.82 -34.64 -22.59
N THR A 684 16.96 -33.69 -22.23
CA THR A 684 16.26 -33.70 -20.97
C THR A 684 14.82 -34.10 -21.17
N MET A 685 14.38 -35.14 -20.47
CA MET A 685 12.99 -35.53 -20.35
C MET A 685 12.49 -35.00 -19.00
N SER A 686 11.47 -34.19 -19.03
CA SER A 686 10.77 -33.71 -17.83
C SER A 686 9.41 -34.38 -17.71
N LEU A 687 9.13 -34.92 -16.53
CA LEU A 687 7.87 -35.56 -16.15
C LEU A 687 7.14 -34.66 -15.15
N SER A 688 5.88 -34.36 -15.44
CA SER A 688 4.99 -33.69 -14.51
C SER A 688 3.66 -34.44 -14.47
N ILE A 689 3.20 -34.77 -13.27
CA ILE A 689 1.94 -35.46 -13.04
C ILE A 689 1.06 -34.57 -12.13
N GLY A 690 0.10 -33.90 -12.73
CA GLY A 690 -0.89 -33.13 -12.01
C GLY A 690 -2.09 -34.02 -11.61
N ASN A 691 -2.53 -33.89 -10.38
CA ASN A 691 -3.69 -34.59 -9.85
C ASN A 691 -4.67 -33.60 -9.24
N ASN A 692 -5.97 -33.79 -9.49
CA ASN A 692 -7.07 -33.06 -8.90
C ASN A 692 -8.12 -34.03 -8.42
N LEU A 693 -8.65 -33.83 -7.20
CA LEU A 693 -9.64 -34.68 -6.58
C LEU A 693 -10.83 -33.85 -6.10
N GLU A 694 -12.00 -34.13 -6.67
CA GLU A 694 -13.25 -33.44 -6.33
C GLU A 694 -14.31 -34.46 -5.89
N ALA A 695 -15.08 -34.09 -4.85
CA ALA A 695 -16.23 -34.84 -4.41
C ALA A 695 -17.54 -34.14 -4.77
N LYS A 696 -18.54 -34.92 -5.22
CA LYS A 696 -19.90 -34.48 -5.33
C LYS A 696 -20.62 -34.89 -4.04
N VAL A 697 -21.02 -33.92 -3.23
CA VAL A 697 -21.68 -34.12 -1.94
C VAL A 697 -23.14 -33.66 -2.02
N ARG A 698 -24.01 -34.32 -1.26
CA ARG A 698 -25.41 -33.92 -1.12
C ARG A 698 -25.46 -32.58 -0.36
N ASP A 699 -26.17 -31.61 -0.90
CA ASP A 699 -26.48 -30.34 -0.24
C ASP A 699 -27.98 -30.26 0.07
N ILE A 700 -28.32 -30.44 1.33
CA ILE A 700 -29.73 -30.45 1.82
C ILE A 700 -30.32 -29.03 1.79
N ARG A 701 -29.45 -27.99 1.71
CA ARG A 701 -29.90 -26.60 1.70
C ARG A 701 -30.25 -26.09 0.30
N ASP A 702 -29.81 -26.80 -0.75
CA ASP A 702 -30.16 -26.46 -2.13
C ASP A 702 -31.51 -27.03 -2.49
N THR A 703 -32.55 -26.22 -2.29
CA THR A 703 -33.98 -26.58 -2.61
C THR A 703 -34.35 -26.20 -4.03
N THR A 704 -33.53 -25.42 -4.74
CA THR A 704 -33.82 -24.84 -6.06
C THR A 704 -32.99 -25.43 -7.20
N GLY A 705 -31.98 -26.20 -6.89
CA GLY A 705 -31.02 -26.74 -7.85
C GLY A 705 -30.96 -28.26 -7.88
N THR A 706 -29.78 -28.80 -8.11
CA THR A 706 -29.55 -30.26 -8.23
C THR A 706 -29.46 -30.98 -6.89
N GLY A 707 -29.61 -30.29 -5.75
CA GLY A 707 -29.43 -30.82 -4.39
C GLY A 707 -28.02 -31.34 -4.11
N THR A 708 -27.05 -30.89 -4.89
CA THR A 708 -25.66 -31.37 -4.78
C THR A 708 -24.65 -30.26 -4.94
N LYS A 709 -23.56 -30.32 -4.15
CA LYS A 709 -22.44 -29.38 -4.18
C LYS A 709 -21.14 -30.09 -4.56
N LYS A 710 -20.31 -29.45 -5.37
CA LYS A 710 -18.94 -29.88 -5.63
C LYS A 710 -18.02 -29.37 -4.54
N VAL A 711 -17.29 -30.27 -3.90
CA VAL A 711 -16.28 -29.96 -2.89
C VAL A 711 -14.93 -30.44 -3.42
N LYS A 712 -13.97 -29.54 -3.48
CA LYS A 712 -12.60 -29.89 -3.83
C LYS A 712 -11.93 -30.52 -2.61
N ILE A 713 -11.47 -31.74 -2.73
CA ILE A 713 -10.69 -32.44 -1.71
C ILE A 713 -9.23 -32.06 -1.86
N LEU A 714 -8.76 -32.05 -3.11
CA LEU A 714 -7.40 -31.70 -3.48
C LEU A 714 -7.46 -30.87 -4.75
N ASP A 715 -7.12 -29.59 -4.64
CA ASP A 715 -7.14 -28.70 -5.79
C ASP A 715 -6.04 -29.05 -6.78
N GLN A 716 -4.85 -29.36 -6.25
CA GLN A 716 -3.69 -29.66 -7.05
C GLN A 716 -2.69 -30.48 -6.24
N LEU A 717 -2.22 -31.58 -6.83
CA LEU A 717 -1.03 -32.32 -6.40
C LEU A 717 -0.17 -32.52 -7.63
N ASN A 718 1.01 -31.91 -7.66
CA ASN A 718 1.96 -32.05 -8.75
C ASN A 718 3.19 -32.82 -8.29
N ILE A 719 3.62 -33.75 -9.11
CA ILE A 719 4.86 -34.49 -8.96
C ILE A 719 5.72 -34.17 -10.18
N ASN A 720 6.89 -33.57 -9.94
CA ASN A 720 7.78 -33.12 -11.01
C ASN A 720 9.17 -33.68 -10.83
N THR A 721 9.76 -34.14 -11.90
CA THR A 721 11.17 -34.53 -11.99
C THR A 721 11.67 -34.41 -13.41
N SER A 722 12.98 -34.49 -13.62
CA SER A 722 13.56 -34.54 -14.95
C SER A 722 14.79 -35.44 -14.99
N TYR A 723 15.07 -35.97 -16.14
CA TYR A 723 16.19 -36.87 -16.43
C TYR A 723 16.94 -36.39 -17.67
N ASN A 724 18.24 -36.13 -17.52
CA ASN A 724 19.10 -35.76 -18.65
C ASN A 724 19.87 -37.02 -19.15
N PHE A 725 19.51 -37.50 -20.30
CA PHE A 725 20.10 -38.72 -20.89
C PHE A 725 21.58 -38.56 -21.26
N LEU A 726 21.99 -37.31 -21.53
CA LEU A 726 23.33 -37.00 -22.03
C LEU A 726 24.26 -36.40 -20.96
N ALA A 727 23.82 -36.32 -19.71
CA ALA A 727 24.70 -35.91 -18.66
C ALA A 727 25.65 -37.03 -18.25
N ASP A 728 26.90 -36.70 -17.98
CA ASP A 728 27.94 -37.69 -17.59
C ASP A 728 27.66 -38.30 -16.21
N SER A 729 27.10 -37.48 -15.30
CA SER A 729 26.73 -37.91 -13.94
C SER A 729 25.47 -37.19 -13.47
N LEU A 730 24.86 -37.70 -12.38
CA LEU A 730 23.69 -37.11 -11.72
C LEU A 730 22.54 -36.78 -12.69
N ARG A 731 22.22 -37.74 -13.55
CA ARG A 731 21.27 -37.60 -14.65
C ARG A 731 19.85 -37.24 -14.24
N MET A 732 19.42 -37.74 -13.08
CA MET A 732 18.08 -37.47 -12.55
C MET A 732 18.11 -36.24 -11.64
N GLN A 733 17.16 -35.33 -11.82
CA GLN A 733 16.99 -34.19 -10.94
C GLN A 733 16.14 -34.56 -9.70
N ASN A 734 16.12 -33.68 -8.73
CA ASN A 734 15.30 -33.87 -7.52
C ASN A 734 13.83 -34.07 -7.90
N ILE A 735 13.13 -34.87 -7.09
CA ILE A 735 11.69 -35.11 -7.21
C ILE A 735 10.99 -34.10 -6.34
N GLY A 736 10.28 -33.18 -6.97
CA GLY A 736 9.45 -32.17 -6.29
C GLY A 736 7.99 -32.64 -6.23
N ILE A 737 7.40 -32.59 -5.04
CA ILE A 737 5.98 -32.84 -4.82
C ILE A 737 5.37 -31.58 -4.22
N SER A 738 4.39 -31.00 -4.89
CA SER A 738 3.65 -29.85 -4.38
C SER A 738 2.16 -30.16 -4.31
N ALA A 739 1.55 -29.85 -3.18
CA ALA A 739 0.11 -30.04 -2.97
C ALA A 739 -0.52 -28.75 -2.49
N SER A 740 -1.71 -28.44 -2.97
CA SER A 740 -2.53 -27.34 -2.45
C SER A 740 -4.01 -27.73 -2.46
N THR A 741 -4.71 -27.29 -1.45
CA THR A 741 -6.16 -27.47 -1.35
C THR A 741 -6.81 -26.38 -0.52
N ASN A 742 -8.05 -26.07 -0.88
CA ASN A 742 -8.90 -25.19 -0.09
C ASN A 742 -10.07 -26.00 0.45
N LEU A 743 -9.91 -26.55 1.64
CA LEU A 743 -10.93 -27.35 2.30
C LEU A 743 -12.10 -26.47 2.74
N LEU A 744 -13.32 -26.86 2.30
CA LEU A 744 -14.57 -26.19 2.65
C LEU A 744 -14.62 -24.69 2.31
N ASN A 745 -13.77 -24.21 1.40
CA ASN A 745 -13.56 -22.78 1.08
C ASN A 745 -13.15 -21.92 2.29
N LYS A 746 -12.56 -22.55 3.31
CA LYS A 746 -12.16 -21.87 4.55
C LYS A 746 -10.72 -22.14 4.96
N ILE A 747 -10.21 -23.34 4.72
CA ILE A 747 -8.88 -23.75 5.16
C ILE A 747 -8.02 -23.93 3.92
N ASN A 748 -7.06 -23.04 3.75
CA ASN A 748 -6.06 -23.17 2.70
C ASN A 748 -4.88 -23.97 3.23
N ILE A 749 -4.53 -25.05 2.58
CA ILE A 749 -3.39 -25.90 2.91
C ILE A 749 -2.50 -25.98 1.67
N SER A 750 -1.22 -25.71 1.83
CA SER A 750 -0.22 -25.92 0.80
C SER A 750 1.03 -26.56 1.38
N GLY A 751 1.64 -27.47 0.63
CA GLY A 751 2.85 -28.17 1.04
C GLY A 751 3.75 -28.45 -0.15
N ASN A 752 5.05 -28.47 0.12
CA ASN A 752 6.07 -28.84 -0.84
C ASN A 752 7.05 -29.81 -0.20
N LEU A 753 7.40 -30.86 -0.92
CA LEU A 753 8.41 -31.83 -0.55
C LEU A 753 9.45 -31.90 -1.67
N ASN A 754 10.71 -31.96 -1.31
CA ASN A 754 11.80 -32.09 -2.26
C ASN A 754 12.69 -33.27 -1.89
N PHE A 755 12.80 -34.23 -2.78
CA PHE A 755 13.54 -35.46 -2.59
C PHE A 755 14.74 -35.51 -3.54
N ASP A 756 15.87 -35.91 -3.01
CA ASP A 756 17.10 -36.19 -3.76
C ASP A 756 17.23 -37.71 -4.01
N PRO A 757 17.23 -38.16 -5.26
CA PRO A 757 17.33 -39.58 -5.58
C PRO A 757 18.73 -40.14 -5.38
N TYR A 758 19.76 -39.32 -5.18
CA TYR A 758 21.15 -39.74 -5.09
C TYR A 758 21.63 -39.90 -3.66
N ALA A 759 22.56 -40.81 -3.50
CA ALA A 759 23.35 -41.03 -2.30
C ALA A 759 24.42 -39.92 -2.14
N ILE A 760 24.98 -39.83 -0.95
CA ILE A 760 26.07 -38.90 -0.61
C ILE A 760 27.30 -39.67 -0.19
N ASN A 761 28.46 -39.05 -0.41
CA ASN A 761 29.73 -39.56 0.12
C ASN A 761 29.97 -39.10 1.57
N GLU A 762 31.10 -39.53 2.15
CA GLU A 762 31.54 -39.16 3.52
C GLU A 762 31.70 -37.62 3.70
N ARG A 763 31.85 -36.87 2.65
CA ARG A 763 31.92 -35.39 2.66
C ARG A 763 30.57 -34.69 2.46
N GLY A 764 29.50 -35.48 2.39
CA GLY A 764 28.15 -34.93 2.17
C GLY A 764 27.84 -34.49 0.74
N GLN A 765 28.72 -34.79 -0.22
CA GLN A 765 28.55 -34.48 -1.63
C GLN A 765 27.75 -35.58 -2.33
N ARG A 766 26.91 -35.21 -3.31
CA ARG A 766 26.14 -36.15 -4.12
C ARG A 766 27.11 -37.06 -4.95
N ILE A 767 26.86 -38.35 -4.94
CA ILE A 767 27.58 -39.33 -5.78
C ILE A 767 26.62 -39.89 -6.84
N ASN A 768 27.17 -40.34 -7.97
CA ASN A 768 26.40 -40.88 -9.07
C ASN A 768 25.90 -42.34 -8.80
N LYS A 769 25.31 -42.55 -7.61
CA LYS A 769 24.64 -43.78 -7.20
C LYS A 769 23.25 -43.43 -6.66
N PHE A 770 22.22 -44.14 -7.07
CA PHE A 770 20.90 -43.94 -6.55
C PHE A 770 20.79 -44.34 -5.07
N GLN A 771 20.02 -43.64 -4.30
CA GLN A 771 19.79 -43.92 -2.89
C GLN A 771 19.19 -45.31 -2.67
N VAL A 772 18.33 -45.77 -3.60
CA VAL A 772 17.68 -47.10 -3.52
C VAL A 772 18.69 -48.23 -3.60
N THR A 773 19.79 -48.07 -4.31
CA THR A 773 20.84 -49.11 -4.41
C THR A 773 21.75 -49.21 -3.18
N GLN A 774 21.76 -48.15 -2.32
CA GLN A 774 22.59 -48.15 -1.11
C GLN A 774 21.84 -48.59 0.13
N ASN A 775 20.61 -48.16 0.32
CA ASN A 775 19.86 -48.40 1.55
C ASN A 775 18.38 -48.73 1.34
N GLY A 776 17.95 -49.02 0.11
CA GLY A 776 16.57 -49.41 -0.22
C GLY A 776 15.56 -48.24 -0.22
N LEU A 777 15.95 -47.01 0.13
CA LEU A 777 15.08 -45.84 0.08
C LEU A 777 15.01 -45.25 -1.32
N LEU A 778 13.82 -44.97 -1.86
CA LEU A 778 13.64 -44.41 -3.20
C LEU A 778 14.35 -43.08 -3.41
N ALA A 779 14.34 -42.21 -2.40
CA ALA A 779 14.98 -40.91 -2.45
C ALA A 779 15.09 -40.34 -1.01
N ARG A 780 15.96 -39.40 -0.79
CA ARG A 780 16.25 -38.72 0.46
C ARG A 780 15.52 -37.37 0.52
N LEU A 781 14.70 -37.19 1.57
CA LEU A 781 14.04 -35.92 1.79
C LEU A 781 15.07 -34.84 2.15
N THR A 782 15.10 -33.76 1.37
CA THR A 782 15.99 -32.60 1.59
C THR A 782 15.28 -31.42 2.18
N ASN A 783 14.07 -31.14 1.68
CA ASN A 783 13.22 -30.05 2.14
C ASN A 783 11.78 -30.49 2.25
N ALA A 784 11.10 -30.04 3.28
CA ALA A 784 9.65 -30.14 3.41
C ALA A 784 9.09 -28.81 3.94
N SER A 785 8.02 -28.34 3.36
CA SER A 785 7.28 -27.19 3.87
C SER A 785 5.78 -27.46 3.85
N LEU A 786 5.09 -27.05 4.91
CA LEU A 786 3.63 -27.10 5.01
C LEU A 786 3.14 -25.76 5.54
N SER A 787 2.19 -25.18 4.87
CA SER A 787 1.46 -24.03 5.39
C SER A 787 -0.02 -24.32 5.40
N ALA A 788 -0.68 -23.97 6.51
CA ALA A 788 -2.11 -24.05 6.66
C ALA A 788 -2.62 -22.73 7.19
N SER A 789 -3.67 -22.18 6.59
CA SER A 789 -4.29 -20.95 7.07
C SER A 789 -5.82 -21.11 7.09
N VAL A 790 -6.41 -20.53 8.11
CA VAL A 790 -7.87 -20.54 8.30
C VAL A 790 -8.34 -19.17 8.77
N SER A 791 -9.44 -18.71 8.22
CA SER A 791 -10.09 -17.47 8.62
C SER A 791 -11.51 -17.80 9.10
N PHE A 792 -11.81 -17.36 10.31
CA PHE A 792 -13.14 -17.43 10.90
C PHE A 792 -13.70 -16.04 11.06
N ASN A 793 -14.91 -15.83 10.56
CA ASN A 793 -15.63 -14.57 10.71
C ASN A 793 -16.95 -14.81 11.42
N GLY A 794 -17.27 -13.98 12.39
CA GLY A 794 -18.55 -14.00 13.09
C GLY A 794 -19.68 -13.47 12.20
N LYS A 795 -20.93 -13.80 12.54
CA LYS A 795 -22.13 -13.51 11.74
C LYS A 795 -22.40 -12.00 11.47
N GLY A 796 -21.61 -11.09 11.99
CA GLY A 796 -21.74 -9.65 11.72
C GLY A 796 -20.95 -9.12 10.52
N ALA A 797 -20.08 -9.94 9.92
CA ALA A 797 -19.37 -9.58 8.68
C ALA A 797 -20.18 -10.08 7.49
N THR A 798 -21.01 -9.23 6.93
CA THR A 798 -21.61 -9.47 5.60
C THR A 798 -20.47 -9.58 4.60
N ASP A 799 -20.40 -10.73 3.93
CA ASP A 799 -19.60 -10.91 2.71
C ASP A 799 -19.97 -9.80 1.72
N GLY A 800 -19.07 -8.85 1.57
CA GLY A 800 -19.20 -7.75 0.61
C GLY A 800 -18.95 -8.21 -0.82
N ASN A 801 -19.77 -9.14 -1.33
CA ASN A 801 -19.75 -9.49 -2.75
C ASN A 801 -21.16 -9.70 -3.30
N ASP A 802 -22.03 -8.69 -3.10
CA ASP A 802 -23.19 -8.51 -3.96
C ASP A 802 -23.23 -7.06 -4.41
N GLY A 803 -22.88 -6.88 -5.69
CA GLY A 803 -22.91 -5.61 -6.36
C GLY A 803 -24.33 -5.06 -6.52
N LYS A 804 -24.87 -4.48 -5.45
CA LYS A 804 -26.00 -3.56 -5.52
C LYS A 804 -25.66 -2.25 -4.84
N ARG A 805 -25.28 -1.28 -5.65
CA ARG A 805 -25.33 0.13 -5.29
C ARG A 805 -26.76 0.48 -4.89
N GLY A 806 -26.98 0.65 -3.62
CA GLY A 806 -28.13 1.30 -3.05
C GLY A 806 -27.62 2.18 -1.93
N GLY A 807 -27.67 3.51 -2.12
CA GLY A 807 -27.44 4.48 -1.06
C GLY A 807 -28.44 4.19 0.06
N GLY A 808 -27.94 3.74 1.19
CA GLY A 808 -28.70 3.48 2.40
C GLY A 808 -27.82 3.78 3.58
N ASP A 809 -28.28 4.67 4.42
CA ASP A 809 -27.77 5.13 5.69
C ASP A 809 -26.90 4.11 6.42
N SER A 810 -25.63 4.47 6.61
CA SER A 810 -24.68 3.78 7.49
C SER A 810 -24.97 4.07 8.99
N ASN A 811 -26.18 4.29 9.38
CA ASN A 811 -26.65 4.48 10.76
C ASN A 811 -27.31 3.23 11.33
N ALA A 812 -26.80 2.04 11.05
CA ALA A 812 -27.19 0.82 11.76
C ALA A 812 -26.43 0.65 13.10
N ASN A 813 -26.18 1.71 13.82
CA ASN A 813 -25.87 1.68 15.25
C ASN A 813 -27.18 1.82 16.05
N SER A 814 -28.12 0.92 15.81
CA SER A 814 -29.31 0.87 16.66
C SER A 814 -28.94 0.26 18.01
N TYR A 815 -28.61 1.12 18.95
CA TYR A 815 -28.76 0.80 20.35
C TYR A 815 -30.25 0.57 20.61
N GLN A 816 -30.67 -0.68 20.78
CA GLN A 816 -32.00 -0.94 21.24
C GLN A 816 -32.06 -0.60 22.72
N ARG A 817 -32.55 0.59 23.06
CA ARG A 817 -32.93 0.89 24.44
C ARG A 817 -34.18 0.07 24.74
N ILE A 818 -34.06 -0.83 25.69
CA ILE A 818 -35.20 -1.57 26.21
C ILE A 818 -35.73 -0.81 27.43
N TYR A 819 -36.93 -0.24 27.27
CA TYR A 819 -37.56 0.53 28.31
C TYR A 819 -38.43 -0.33 29.26
N TYR A 820 -38.57 -1.61 28.97
CA TYR A 820 -39.30 -2.54 29.81
C TYR A 820 -38.40 -3.72 30.16
N HIS A 821 -38.43 -4.13 31.43
CA HIS A 821 -37.65 -5.30 31.85
C HIS A 821 -38.16 -6.56 31.14
N PRO A 822 -37.30 -7.37 30.49
CA PRO A 822 -37.72 -8.46 29.60
C PRO A 822 -38.42 -9.61 30.37
N VAL A 823 -38.29 -9.67 31.70
CA VAL A 823 -38.89 -10.75 32.52
C VAL A 823 -40.03 -10.22 33.41
N THR A 824 -39.90 -9.02 33.97
CA THR A 824 -40.91 -8.47 34.92
C THR A 824 -41.90 -7.52 34.24
N GLY A 825 -41.62 -7.04 33.04
CA GLY A 825 -42.47 -6.08 32.31
C GLY A 825 -42.52 -4.69 32.91
N GLU A 826 -41.70 -4.38 33.94
CA GLU A 826 -41.64 -3.06 34.57
C GLU A 826 -40.97 -2.03 33.66
N TYR A 827 -41.50 -0.83 33.63
CA TYR A 827 -40.94 0.32 32.92
C TYR A 827 -39.68 0.82 33.63
N ILE A 828 -38.58 0.92 32.87
CA ILE A 828 -37.28 1.34 33.36
C ILE A 828 -37.01 2.77 32.87
N PRO A 829 -37.03 3.77 33.77
CA PRO A 829 -36.68 5.14 33.40
C PRO A 829 -35.26 5.22 32.83
N GLY A 830 -35.11 5.82 31.64
CA GLY A 830 -33.82 5.89 30.93
C GLY A 830 -33.41 4.66 30.12
N GLY A 831 -34.11 3.53 30.27
CA GLY A 831 -33.88 2.30 29.50
C GLY A 831 -32.56 1.58 29.83
N TYR A 832 -32.51 0.26 29.62
CA TYR A 832 -31.26 -0.49 29.63
C TYR A 832 -30.59 -0.42 28.26
N VAL A 833 -29.32 -0.10 28.22
CA VAL A 833 -28.48 -0.24 27.05
C VAL A 833 -27.76 -1.58 27.15
N TYR A 834 -28.11 -2.54 26.30
CA TYR A 834 -27.37 -3.79 26.20
C TYR A 834 -26.01 -3.52 25.57
N TYR A 835 -24.93 -3.62 26.35
CA TYR A 835 -23.54 -3.45 25.86
C TYR A 835 -22.96 -4.72 25.21
N MET A 836 -23.55 -5.87 25.38
CA MET A 836 -23.13 -7.11 24.71
C MET A 836 -24.03 -7.41 23.51
N ASN A 837 -23.53 -7.13 22.35
CA ASN A 837 -24.13 -7.62 21.12
C ASN A 837 -23.61 -9.03 20.84
N THR A 838 -24.47 -10.05 20.99
CA THR A 838 -24.15 -11.46 20.64
C THR A 838 -23.83 -11.64 19.16
N ASN A 839 -24.14 -10.66 18.32
CA ASN A 839 -23.81 -10.60 16.91
C ASN A 839 -22.59 -9.69 16.63
N ALA A 840 -21.74 -9.42 17.62
CA ALA A 840 -20.56 -8.59 17.43
C ALA A 840 -19.69 -9.13 16.29
N PRO A 841 -19.29 -8.30 15.32
CA PRO A 841 -18.42 -8.74 14.26
C PRO A 841 -17.04 -9.08 14.84
N TRP A 842 -16.60 -10.28 14.61
CA TRP A 842 -15.26 -10.72 14.96
C TRP A 842 -14.63 -11.48 13.81
N SER A 843 -13.32 -11.40 13.73
CA SER A 843 -12.53 -12.21 12.79
C SER A 843 -11.32 -12.77 13.52
N ILE A 844 -11.04 -14.03 13.26
CA ILE A 844 -9.83 -14.72 13.75
C ILE A 844 -9.17 -15.37 12.55
N ASN A 845 -7.91 -15.03 12.32
CA ASN A 845 -7.07 -15.68 11.33
C ASN A 845 -5.99 -16.46 12.06
N ALA A 846 -5.88 -17.73 11.77
CA ALA A 846 -4.82 -18.58 12.26
C ALA A 846 -4.02 -19.13 11.08
N SER A 847 -2.71 -19.10 11.18
CA SER A 847 -1.82 -19.72 10.20
C SER A 847 -0.75 -20.53 10.90
N TYR A 848 -0.53 -21.70 10.35
CA TYR A 848 0.52 -22.61 10.77
C TYR A 848 1.54 -22.75 9.63
N SER A 849 2.81 -22.67 9.95
CA SER A 849 3.88 -22.94 9.01
C SER A 849 4.88 -23.94 9.62
N PHE A 850 5.22 -24.92 8.82
CA PHE A 850 6.24 -25.91 9.10
C PHE A 850 7.27 -25.90 7.99
N ASN A 851 8.54 -25.82 8.34
CA ASN A 851 9.65 -25.95 7.41
C ASN A 851 10.69 -26.92 7.97
N TYR A 852 11.08 -27.84 7.13
CA TYR A 852 12.18 -28.76 7.38
C TYR A 852 13.22 -28.60 6.30
N SER A 853 14.47 -28.50 6.67
CA SER A 853 15.60 -28.55 5.75
C SER A 853 16.71 -29.42 6.32
N LYS A 854 17.31 -30.23 5.45
CA LYS A 854 18.43 -31.10 5.75
C LYS A 854 19.66 -30.65 4.97
N SER A 855 20.71 -30.32 5.66
CA SER A 855 22.01 -29.97 5.08
C SER A 855 23.13 -30.78 5.71
N TYR A 856 24.21 -30.85 5.00
CA TYR A 856 25.41 -31.61 5.41
C TYR A 856 26.60 -30.68 5.45
N THR A 857 27.34 -30.71 6.55
CA THR A 857 28.56 -29.93 6.73
C THR A 857 29.70 -30.91 7.09
N TYR A 858 30.72 -30.97 6.25
CA TYR A 858 31.91 -31.74 6.52
C TYR A 858 32.88 -30.90 7.35
N GLN A 859 33.22 -31.39 8.53
CA GLN A 859 34.20 -30.77 9.42
C GLN A 859 35.58 -31.34 9.16
N SER A 860 36.45 -30.56 8.49
CA SER A 860 37.77 -31.01 8.08
C SER A 860 38.69 -31.40 9.27
N ALA A 861 38.50 -30.76 10.43
CA ALA A 861 39.29 -30.99 11.64
C ALA A 861 39.02 -32.40 12.26
N THR A 862 37.74 -32.81 12.31
CA THR A 862 37.31 -34.10 12.89
C THR A 862 37.12 -35.19 11.85
N LYS A 863 37.16 -34.85 10.56
CA LYS A 863 36.83 -35.73 9.42
C LYS A 863 35.41 -36.30 9.49
N GLU A 864 34.50 -35.62 10.18
CA GLU A 864 33.13 -36.09 10.40
C GLU A 864 32.15 -35.33 9.52
N LEU A 865 31.10 -36.03 9.07
CA LEU A 865 29.97 -35.49 8.38
C LEU A 865 28.85 -35.14 9.36
N ILE A 866 28.67 -33.86 9.64
CA ILE A 866 27.59 -33.37 10.49
C ILE A 866 26.31 -33.22 9.65
N THR A 867 25.28 -33.94 10.03
CA THR A 867 23.94 -33.80 9.46
C THR A 867 23.15 -32.76 10.24
N ASN A 868 22.87 -31.64 9.62
CA ASN A 868 22.09 -30.57 10.21
C ASN A 868 20.61 -30.68 9.74
N ASN A 869 19.76 -31.13 10.68
CA ASN A 869 18.31 -31.13 10.47
C ASN A 869 17.73 -29.90 11.14
N ARG A 870 17.21 -28.96 10.33
CA ARG A 870 16.59 -27.74 10.83
C ARG A 870 15.09 -27.84 10.69
N PHE A 871 14.39 -27.78 11.82
CA PHE A 871 12.94 -27.69 11.90
C PHE A 871 12.55 -26.28 12.33
N THR A 872 11.55 -25.72 11.70
CA THR A 872 10.91 -24.47 12.14
C THR A 872 9.40 -24.66 12.09
N GLN A 873 8.74 -24.42 13.21
CA GLN A 873 7.29 -24.55 13.33
C GLN A 873 6.74 -23.31 14.01
N THR A 874 5.88 -22.59 13.32
CA THR A 874 5.27 -21.37 13.86
C THR A 874 3.76 -21.38 13.68
N ILE A 875 3.07 -20.94 14.71
CA ILE A 875 1.65 -20.61 14.65
C ILE A 875 1.55 -19.09 14.77
N ASN A 876 0.83 -18.45 13.86
CA ASN A 876 0.47 -17.04 13.96
C ASN A 876 -1.03 -16.94 14.11
N LEU A 877 -1.46 -16.15 15.10
CA LEU A 877 -2.84 -15.87 15.40
C LEU A 877 -3.07 -14.37 15.35
N SER A 878 -4.04 -13.92 14.58
CA SER A 878 -4.51 -12.55 14.60
C SER A 878 -6.02 -12.53 14.73
N GLY A 879 -6.51 -11.67 15.59
CA GLY A 879 -7.94 -11.55 15.85
C GLY A 879 -8.35 -10.09 16.01
N ASN A 880 -9.55 -9.80 15.58
CA ASN A 880 -10.24 -8.54 15.81
C ASN A 880 -11.64 -8.84 16.32
N ILE A 881 -12.03 -8.18 17.39
CA ILE A 881 -13.36 -8.31 17.98
C ILE A 881 -13.89 -6.93 18.36
N LYS A 882 -15.12 -6.64 17.97
CA LYS A 882 -15.87 -5.48 18.48
C LYS A 882 -16.74 -5.96 19.63
N LEU A 883 -16.22 -5.88 20.85
CA LEU A 883 -16.96 -6.29 22.05
C LEU A 883 -18.22 -5.47 22.27
N THR A 884 -18.15 -4.18 21.99
CA THR A 884 -19.29 -3.27 21.96
C THR A 884 -19.18 -2.41 20.69
N PRO A 885 -20.23 -1.70 20.28
CA PRO A 885 -20.13 -0.72 19.20
C PRO A 885 -19.04 0.33 19.41
N ARG A 886 -18.66 0.56 20.67
CA ARG A 886 -17.64 1.54 21.06
C ARG A 886 -16.26 0.94 21.35
N LEU A 887 -16.17 -0.38 21.64
CA LEU A 887 -14.92 -1.04 22.00
C LEU A 887 -14.51 -2.08 20.96
N SER A 888 -13.40 -1.82 20.28
CA SER A 888 -12.74 -2.78 19.40
C SER A 888 -11.40 -3.20 20.00
N ILE A 889 -11.11 -4.50 19.95
CA ILE A 889 -9.84 -5.08 20.40
C ILE A 889 -9.26 -5.88 19.25
N GLN A 890 -8.01 -5.67 18.97
CA GLN A 890 -7.22 -6.42 18.02
C GLN A 890 -6.02 -7.03 18.75
N ALA A 891 -5.75 -8.29 18.50
CA ALA A 891 -4.59 -9.00 19.00
C ALA A 891 -3.87 -9.72 17.88
N THR A 892 -2.55 -9.67 17.89
CA THR A 892 -1.68 -10.44 16.99
C THR A 892 -0.59 -11.07 17.82
N SER A 893 -0.41 -12.39 17.68
CA SER A 893 0.61 -13.15 18.38
C SER A 893 1.13 -14.25 17.49
N GLY A 894 2.38 -14.62 17.66
CA GLY A 894 2.96 -15.80 17.08
C GLY A 894 3.56 -16.69 18.17
N PHE A 895 3.62 -17.98 17.91
CA PHE A 895 4.22 -18.97 18.80
C PHE A 895 5.20 -19.82 17.99
N ASP A 896 6.46 -19.83 18.40
CA ASP A 896 7.48 -20.74 17.89
C ASP A 896 7.42 -22.04 18.70
N ILE A 897 6.96 -23.12 18.06
CA ILE A 897 6.75 -24.40 18.72
C ILE A 897 8.09 -25.05 19.10
N MET A 898 9.14 -24.83 18.30
CA MET A 898 10.45 -25.43 18.57
C MET A 898 11.16 -24.74 19.72
N ALA A 899 11.08 -23.44 19.78
CA ALA A 899 11.66 -22.65 20.87
C ALA A 899 10.75 -22.59 22.11
N MET A 900 9.51 -23.06 22.01
CA MET A 900 8.46 -22.96 23.05
C MET A 900 8.28 -21.51 23.55
N LYS A 901 8.36 -20.55 22.65
CA LYS A 901 8.31 -19.12 22.96
C LYS A 901 7.26 -18.40 22.15
N LEU A 902 6.59 -17.44 22.80
CA LEU A 902 5.79 -16.46 22.09
C LEU A 902 6.72 -15.53 21.32
N THR A 903 6.36 -15.23 20.10
CA THR A 903 7.01 -14.18 19.31
C THR A 903 6.47 -12.82 19.74
N THR A 904 6.75 -11.78 18.99
CA THR A 904 6.22 -10.45 19.28
C THR A 904 4.69 -10.49 19.30
N THR A 905 4.11 -10.24 20.49
CA THR A 905 2.67 -10.21 20.74
C THR A 905 2.25 -8.77 20.88
N GLN A 906 1.26 -8.34 20.10
CA GLN A 906 0.73 -6.99 20.12
C GLN A 906 -0.77 -7.02 20.40
N PHE A 907 -1.19 -6.19 21.35
CA PHE A 907 -2.59 -5.87 21.64
C PHE A 907 -2.86 -4.43 21.25
N SER A 908 -4.01 -4.19 20.64
CA SER A 908 -4.51 -2.84 20.35
C SER A 908 -5.98 -2.78 20.75
N ALA A 909 -6.35 -1.77 21.49
CA ALA A 909 -7.72 -1.51 21.87
C ALA A 909 -8.10 -0.08 21.48
N SER A 910 -9.29 0.10 20.96
CA SER A 910 -9.86 1.42 20.67
C SER A 910 -11.24 1.49 21.30
N TYR A 911 -11.43 2.52 22.13
CA TYR A 911 -12.69 2.78 22.82
C TYR A 911 -13.20 4.18 22.47
N ASP A 912 -14.40 4.25 21.95
CA ASP A 912 -15.08 5.49 21.60
C ASP A 912 -15.93 5.97 22.79
N LEU A 913 -15.45 7.02 23.42
CA LEU A 913 -16.09 7.70 24.54
C LEU A 913 -16.88 8.89 24.00
N HIS A 914 -17.99 8.65 23.28
CA HIS A 914 -18.87 9.70 22.77
C HIS A 914 -18.13 10.83 22.02
N CYS A 915 -17.38 11.68 22.75
CA CYS A 915 -16.64 12.80 22.19
C CYS A 915 -15.13 12.57 22.08
N PHE A 916 -14.60 11.51 22.69
CA PHE A 916 -13.18 11.16 22.67
C PHE A 916 -12.98 9.74 22.17
N ASN A 917 -11.87 9.52 21.50
CA ASN A 917 -11.36 8.19 21.17
C ASN A 917 -10.13 7.89 22.02
N ILE A 918 -10.20 6.78 22.75
CA ILE A 918 -9.06 6.23 23.49
C ILE A 918 -8.50 5.10 22.67
N ALA A 919 -7.22 5.16 22.35
CA ALA A 919 -6.50 4.06 21.69
C ALA A 919 -5.30 3.63 22.54
N VAL A 920 -5.21 2.33 22.77
CA VAL A 920 -4.10 1.70 23.49
C VAL A 920 -3.45 0.70 22.56
N SER A 921 -2.15 0.73 22.45
CA SER A 921 -1.36 -0.34 21.81
C SER A 921 -0.28 -0.80 22.78
N TRP A 922 -0.14 -2.09 22.92
CA TRP A 922 0.74 -2.69 23.90
C TRP A 922 1.44 -3.92 23.32
N VAL A 923 2.76 -3.95 23.42
CA VAL A 923 3.63 -5.07 23.07
C VAL A 923 4.31 -5.54 24.35
N PRO A 924 3.71 -6.51 25.08
CA PRO A 924 4.21 -6.94 26.39
C PRO A 924 5.48 -7.80 26.33
N MET A 925 5.70 -8.48 25.20
CA MET A 925 6.74 -9.51 25.07
C MET A 925 7.52 -9.33 23.77
N GLY A 926 8.77 -9.85 23.77
CA GLY A 926 9.68 -9.80 22.64
C GLY A 926 10.79 -8.78 22.84
N GLN A 927 11.63 -8.62 21.84
CA GLN A 927 12.76 -7.69 21.86
C GLN A 927 12.31 -6.20 21.80
N TRP A 928 11.08 -5.95 21.40
CA TRP A 928 10.50 -4.63 21.15
C TRP A 928 9.31 -4.35 22.08
N LYS A 929 9.51 -4.48 23.39
CA LYS A 929 8.47 -4.13 24.38
C LYS A 929 8.12 -2.67 24.24
N SER A 930 6.84 -2.34 24.14
CA SER A 930 6.39 -0.95 24.02
C SER A 930 4.93 -0.82 24.41
N TYR A 931 4.55 0.36 24.85
CA TYR A 931 3.15 0.72 24.98
C TYR A 931 2.90 2.10 24.36
N SER A 932 1.70 2.33 23.89
CA SER A 932 1.23 3.67 23.55
C SER A 932 -0.20 3.82 24.00
N PHE A 933 -0.48 4.97 24.59
CA PHE A 933 -1.79 5.39 25.03
C PHE A 933 -2.11 6.72 24.37
N ARG A 934 -3.28 6.83 23.79
CA ARG A 934 -3.73 8.05 23.10
C ARG A 934 -5.17 8.34 23.49
N ILE A 935 -5.45 9.58 23.90
CA ILE A 935 -6.78 10.17 23.95
C ILE A 935 -6.83 11.30 22.92
N ALA A 936 -7.83 11.31 22.08
CA ALA A 936 -8.04 12.38 21.10
C ALA A 936 -9.53 12.67 20.99
N ALA A 937 -9.87 13.93 20.78
CA ALA A 937 -11.25 14.33 20.48
C ALA A 937 -11.69 13.75 19.12
N ASN A 938 -12.95 13.35 18.99
CA ASN A 938 -13.52 12.78 17.77
C ASN A 938 -13.74 13.83 16.67
N ALA A 939 -13.70 15.13 17.01
CA ALA A 939 -13.86 16.23 16.07
C ALA A 939 -12.63 16.41 15.20
N SER A 940 -12.80 16.43 13.89
CA SER A 940 -11.69 16.65 12.94
C SER A 940 -10.97 17.99 13.17
N ALA A 941 -11.69 19.06 13.53
CA ALA A 941 -11.15 20.38 13.78
C ALA A 941 -10.44 20.54 15.14
N LEU A 942 -10.79 19.72 16.14
CA LEU A 942 -10.27 19.80 17.52
C LEU A 942 -9.40 18.59 17.88
N ALA A 943 -9.35 17.56 17.03
CA ALA A 943 -8.63 16.31 17.30
C ALA A 943 -7.13 16.54 17.54
N ASP A 944 -6.53 17.47 16.81
CA ASP A 944 -5.10 17.79 16.96
C ASP A 944 -4.83 18.68 18.18
N LEU A 945 -5.76 19.55 18.52
CA LEU A 945 -5.65 20.47 19.66
C LEU A 945 -5.83 19.74 20.99
N LEU A 946 -6.71 18.72 21.03
CA LEU A 946 -7.09 17.96 22.22
C LEU A 946 -6.59 16.51 22.14
N ARG A 947 -5.37 16.31 21.65
CA ARG A 947 -4.74 15.00 21.55
C ARG A 947 -3.62 14.84 22.59
N PHE A 948 -3.80 13.87 23.48
CA PHE A 948 -2.75 13.43 24.39
C PHE A 948 -2.22 12.05 23.91
N LYS A 949 -0.91 11.92 23.78
CA LYS A 949 -0.24 10.66 23.46
C LYS A 949 0.93 10.44 24.42
N LYS A 950 0.96 9.30 25.08
CA LYS A 950 2.12 8.79 25.82
C LYS A 950 2.55 7.48 25.19
N SER A 951 3.83 7.34 24.85
CA SER A 951 4.37 6.12 24.26
C SER A 951 5.83 5.94 24.68
N ASP A 952 6.23 4.69 24.88
CA ASP A 952 7.64 4.35 24.93
C ASP A 952 8.25 4.50 23.53
N SER A 953 9.50 4.94 23.48
CA SER A 953 10.25 4.96 22.23
C SER A 953 10.74 3.56 21.88
N TYR A 954 10.61 3.18 20.61
CA TYR A 954 11.25 1.96 20.11
C TYR A 954 12.77 2.04 20.20
N MET A 955 13.32 3.23 20.26
CA MET A 955 14.74 3.49 20.39
C MET A 955 15.27 3.11 21.77
N ASP A 956 14.51 3.33 22.84
CA ASP A 956 14.89 2.96 24.21
C ASP A 956 15.12 1.44 24.35
N ASN A 957 14.41 0.64 23.54
CA ASN A 957 14.57 -0.82 23.52
C ASN A 957 15.70 -1.29 22.62
N MET A 958 16.23 -0.46 21.74
CA MET A 958 17.37 -0.78 20.88
C MET A 958 18.72 -0.49 21.53
N LEU A 959 18.74 0.42 22.49
CA LEU A 959 19.96 0.85 23.18
C LEU A 959 20.26 0.01 24.43
N LYS A 960 19.31 -0.80 24.88
CA LYS A 960 19.48 -1.85 25.90
C LYS A 960 19.90 -3.16 25.27
#